data_1e4f2bf0f8a36c59d9a3121f87074e27
#
_entry.id   1e4f2bf0f8a36c59d9a3121f87074e27
#
_cell.length_a   1.000
_cell.length_b   1.000
_cell.length_c   1.000
_cell.angle_alpha   90.00
_cell.angle_beta   90.00
_cell.angle_gamma   90.00
#
_symmetry.space_group_name_H-M   'P 1'
#
loop_
_entity.id
_entity.type
_entity.pdbx_description
1 polymer ?
#
loop_
_entity_poly.entity_id
_entity_poly.type
_entity_poly.pdbx_seq_one_letter_code
_entity_poly.pdbx_strand_id
1 'polypeptide(L)'
;MSQQLWMERQKAFTGPPQLTETTTTANSRKTMARRSRTKTKLFFLLISLIAFLAFVPVFAPLPSFSSHYSLSHRHQHRKVVTSTVAVKPGSFEIDDDKFWKDGEHFRIIGGDLHYFRVLPQYWEDRLLRAKALGLNTIQTYVPWNLHEPQPGKLVFEGIADLVSFLKLCHKLDMLVMLRPGPYICGEWDFGGFPAWLLAIEPPLKLRSSDSAYLRLVDNWWGILLPKVTQFLYNNGGPIIMVQIENEFGSYGDDKAYLHHLVELARGHLGDEIILYTTDGGDREILEKGTIRGDAVFSTVDFTTGSNPWPIFKLQKEFNAPGKSPPLCSEFYTGWLTHWGEKNAKTDADFTASALEQILSRNGSAVLYMVHGGTNFGFYNGANTGVDESDYKPDITSYDYDAPISESGDVENAKFNALRRVIGLHTAASLPSVPSNNGKMGYGPIQLQKTAFLFDLLDNINPADVVESENPLSMESVGQMFGFLLYISEYTPKDDKSVLLIPEVHDRAQVFTLCHSKENSRRPTHVGSIDRLSSKTLGLPNAKCASNISLFVLVENQGRVNYGSYIFDKKGILSSVFLDGRILHGWKMIPIPFHNLNEVPKINAIIQVALSRSITVSTQTGLKDKSGNVSEVPAFFTGHFFIENADQIQDTFISFSGWGKGIAVVNDFNIGRYWPSFGPQCNLYVPSPILRHGENVLVILELDYPSPELVIHSVDHPDFTCGSSKSK
;
A
#
# COMPACT_ATOMS: atom_id res chain seq x y z
N MET A 1 23.85 3.22 0.68
CA MET A 1 23.88 2.29 1.83
C MET A 1 22.49 1.74 2.17
N SER A 2 21.43 2.53 2.29
CA SER A 2 20.06 2.02 2.52
C SER A 2 19.53 1.08 1.43
N GLN A 3 19.76 1.41 0.16
CA GLN A 3 19.44 0.53 -0.97
C GLN A 3 20.27 -0.76 -1.00
N GLN A 4 21.50 -0.71 -0.49
CA GLN A 4 22.38 -1.86 -0.35
C GLN A 4 21.87 -2.81 0.74
N LEU A 5 21.33 -2.29 1.83
CA LEU A 5 20.66 -3.06 2.89
C LEU A 5 19.36 -3.71 2.39
N TRP A 6 18.60 -3.01 1.56
CA TRP A 6 17.41 -3.57 0.93
C TRP A 6 17.75 -4.72 -0.02
N MET A 7 18.81 -4.56 -0.85
CA MET A 7 19.31 -5.62 -1.72
C MET A 7 19.95 -6.79 -0.94
N GLU A 8 20.59 -6.53 0.20
CA GLU A 8 21.09 -7.57 1.10
C GLU A 8 19.96 -8.32 1.79
N ARG A 9 18.89 -7.64 2.17
CA ARG A 9 17.64 -8.27 2.63
C ARG A 9 17.06 -9.22 1.58
N GLN A 10 17.00 -8.82 0.31
CA GLN A 10 16.58 -9.72 -0.77
C GLN A 10 17.51 -10.92 -0.95
N LYS A 11 18.83 -10.75 -0.88
CA LYS A 11 19.81 -11.84 -1.03
C LYS A 11 19.74 -12.85 0.10
N ALA A 12 19.42 -12.44 1.32
CA ALA A 12 19.29 -13.34 2.47
C ALA A 12 18.12 -14.34 2.30
N PHE A 13 17.12 -14.02 1.48
CA PHE A 13 15.96 -14.88 1.24
C PHE A 13 16.06 -15.76 -0.01
N THR A 14 17.11 -15.63 -0.83
CA THR A 14 17.25 -16.38 -2.10
C THR A 14 18.15 -17.63 -2.03
N GLY A 15 18.65 -18.07 -0.85
CA GLY A 15 19.41 -19.31 -0.64
C GLY A 15 20.86 -19.12 -0.18
N PRO A 16 21.54 -20.16 0.32
CA PRO A 16 22.87 -20.04 0.90
C PRO A 16 23.93 -19.70 -0.15
N PRO A 17 24.92 -18.84 0.18
CA PRO A 17 25.99 -18.52 -0.74
C PRO A 17 26.92 -19.73 -0.94
N GLN A 18 27.18 -20.09 -2.18
CA GLN A 18 28.26 -21.01 -2.53
C GLN A 18 29.58 -20.33 -2.23
N LEU A 19 30.38 -20.95 -1.36
CA LEU A 19 31.75 -20.59 -1.07
C LEU A 19 32.61 -20.74 -2.34
N THR A 20 33.01 -19.63 -2.93
CA THR A 20 34.13 -19.61 -3.87
C THR A 20 35.31 -18.94 -3.23
N GLU A 21 36.35 -19.74 -2.94
CA GLU A 21 37.68 -19.26 -2.61
C GLU A 21 38.25 -18.42 -3.76
N THR A 22 38.65 -17.20 -3.49
CA THR A 22 39.56 -16.46 -4.37
C THR A 22 40.66 -15.78 -3.56
N THR A 23 41.84 -16.19 -3.91
CA THR A 23 43.15 -15.74 -3.46
C THR A 23 43.40 -14.25 -3.72
N THR A 24 43.99 -13.65 -2.68
CA THR A 24 44.58 -12.30 -2.65
C THR A 24 45.73 -12.09 -3.61
N THR A 25 45.77 -10.92 -4.28
CA THR A 25 47.05 -10.22 -4.55
C THR A 25 46.84 -8.70 -4.49
N ALA A 26 47.66 -8.10 -3.64
CA ALA A 26 47.82 -6.66 -3.46
C ALA A 26 48.60 -6.03 -4.61
N ASN A 27 48.31 -4.79 -4.99
CA ASN A 27 49.37 -3.80 -5.18
C ASN A 27 48.88 -2.35 -5.25
N SER A 28 49.57 -1.56 -4.50
CA SER A 28 49.60 -0.13 -4.30
C SER A 28 49.75 0.74 -5.55
N ARG A 29 49.24 2.00 -5.51
CA ARG A 29 50.10 3.20 -5.55
C ARG A 29 49.32 4.53 -5.40
N LYS A 30 49.91 5.36 -4.55
CA LYS A 30 49.61 6.75 -4.25
C LYS A 30 49.80 7.67 -5.46
N THR A 31 49.07 8.80 -5.51
CA THR A 31 49.72 10.12 -5.68
C THR A 31 48.86 11.27 -5.17
N MET A 32 49.53 12.17 -4.46
CA MET A 32 49.10 13.47 -3.94
C MET A 32 49.03 14.53 -5.02
N ALA A 33 48.15 15.53 -4.88
CA ALA A 33 48.51 16.91 -5.14
C ALA A 33 47.60 17.90 -4.38
N ARG A 34 48.19 18.91 -3.95
CA ARG A 34 48.03 19.86 -2.84
C ARG A 34 47.76 21.27 -3.39
N ARG A 35 47.10 22.15 -2.57
CA ARG A 35 47.08 23.63 -2.54
C ARG A 35 46.14 24.33 -3.52
N SER A 36 45.33 25.34 -3.05
CA SER A 36 45.78 26.65 -2.53
C SER A 36 44.64 27.42 -1.80
N ARG A 37 45.00 28.07 -0.72
CA ARG A 37 44.37 29.17 0.03
C ARG A 37 44.18 30.39 -0.89
N THR A 38 43.29 31.40 -0.72
CA THR A 38 43.13 32.33 0.41
C THR A 38 42.10 33.43 0.02
N LYS A 39 41.39 33.95 1.06
CA LYS A 39 40.95 35.36 1.25
C LYS A 39 39.77 35.88 0.40
N THR A 40 38.63 36.13 1.02
CA THR A 40 38.18 37.51 1.28
C THR A 40 37.17 37.49 2.43
N LYS A 41 37.60 37.97 3.58
CA LYS A 41 36.74 38.43 4.69
C LYS A 41 36.55 39.95 4.52
N LEU A 42 35.45 40.44 5.07
CA LEU A 42 35.17 41.82 5.36
C LEU A 42 34.60 42.66 4.19
N PHE A 43 33.28 42.64 4.05
CA PHE A 43 32.49 43.86 3.74
C PHE A 43 31.00 43.48 3.92
N PHE A 44 30.35 43.95 4.93
CA PHE A 44 28.93 44.16 5.18
C PHE A 44 28.59 43.97 6.67
N LEU A 45 29.18 44.87 7.45
CA LEU A 45 28.77 45.12 8.82
C LEU A 45 28.72 46.63 8.97
N LEU A 46 27.75 47.28 8.38
CA LEU A 46 27.41 48.69 8.65
C LEU A 46 26.23 49.15 7.78
N ILE A 47 25.05 48.62 7.92
CA ILE A 47 23.75 49.29 7.57
C ILE A 47 22.67 48.45 8.24
N SER A 48 22.41 48.65 9.53
CA SER A 48 21.17 48.27 10.20
C SER A 48 21.13 48.83 11.61
N LEU A 49 21.24 50.15 11.71
CA LEU A 49 21.05 50.81 13.01
C LEU A 49 20.42 52.21 12.81
N ILE A 50 19.41 52.36 11.98
CA ILE A 50 18.51 53.54 11.97
C ILE A 50 17.18 53.10 11.36
N ALA A 51 16.27 52.62 12.17
CA ALA A 51 14.81 52.67 11.98
C ALA A 51 14.09 51.98 13.16
N PHE A 52 14.44 52.43 14.36
CA PHE A 52 13.61 52.19 15.54
C PHE A 52 13.27 53.58 16.06
N LEU A 53 12.05 54.01 15.86
CA LEU A 53 11.29 55.01 16.63
C LEU A 53 10.16 55.59 15.76
N ALA A 54 8.99 55.37 16.20
CA ALA A 54 7.75 56.11 15.96
C ALA A 54 6.59 55.25 15.43
N PHE A 55 5.76 54.79 16.30
CA PHE A 55 4.34 55.13 16.40
C PHE A 55 3.61 54.22 17.40
N VAL A 56 3.36 54.78 18.57
CA VAL A 56 2.26 54.39 19.45
C VAL A 56 1.24 55.53 19.35
N PRO A 57 -0.05 55.27 19.29
CA PRO A 57 -0.92 55.51 20.44
C PRO A 57 -1.95 54.40 20.65
N VAL A 58 -2.09 53.89 21.87
CA VAL A 58 -2.98 54.29 22.97
C VAL A 58 -4.47 54.41 22.58
N PHE A 59 -5.27 53.46 23.06
CA PHE A 59 -6.58 53.70 23.66
C PHE A 59 -7.01 52.48 24.52
N ALA A 60 -7.31 52.77 25.76
CA ALA A 60 -7.86 51.83 26.79
C ALA A 60 -9.34 52.24 27.10
N PRO A 61 -10.02 51.75 28.16
CA PRO A 61 -10.90 50.58 28.11
C PRO A 61 -12.30 50.88 28.69
N LEU A 62 -13.18 49.78 28.77
CA LEU A 62 -14.34 49.50 29.65
C LEU A 62 -15.71 50.16 29.31
N PRO A 63 -16.86 49.65 29.81
CA PRO A 63 -17.05 48.74 30.94
C PRO A 63 -18.10 47.57 30.78
N SER A 64 -18.06 46.73 31.78
CA SER A 64 -18.99 45.65 32.13
C SER A 64 -20.43 46.10 32.45
N PHE A 65 -21.42 45.25 32.14
CA PHE A 65 -22.71 45.24 32.85
C PHE A 65 -23.13 43.79 33.13
N SER A 66 -23.23 43.52 34.43
CA SER A 66 -23.93 42.37 35.00
C SER A 66 -25.41 42.69 35.17
N SER A 67 -26.30 41.76 34.92
CA SER A 67 -27.58 41.73 35.61
C SER A 67 -28.08 40.30 35.82
N HIS A 68 -28.26 39.99 37.09
CA HIS A 68 -28.94 38.80 37.58
C HIS A 68 -30.44 38.88 37.30
N TYR A 69 -31.04 37.75 36.93
CA TYR A 69 -32.39 37.40 37.37
C TYR A 69 -32.48 35.90 37.63
N SER A 70 -32.79 35.63 38.89
CA SER A 70 -33.15 34.33 39.44
C SER A 70 -34.63 34.08 39.26
N LEU A 71 -35.03 32.93 38.78
CA LEU A 71 -36.36 32.36 39.03
C LEU A 71 -36.27 30.84 39.18
N SER A 72 -36.56 30.42 40.42
CA SER A 72 -36.63 29.01 40.80
C SER A 72 -37.91 28.37 40.26
N HIS A 73 -37.79 27.20 39.64
CA HIS A 73 -38.86 26.21 39.61
C HIS A 73 -38.27 24.82 39.90
N ARG A 74 -38.68 24.31 41.03
CA ARG A 74 -38.38 23.01 41.61
C ARG A 74 -39.22 21.96 40.88
N HIS A 75 -38.58 21.14 40.02
CA HIS A 75 -39.12 19.85 39.65
C HIS A 75 -38.15 18.75 40.09
N GLN A 76 -38.64 17.91 40.99
CA GLN A 76 -37.98 16.68 41.41
C GLN A 76 -37.98 15.70 40.25
N HIS A 77 -36.84 15.53 39.59
CA HIS A 77 -36.57 14.36 38.78
C HIS A 77 -35.65 13.41 39.56
N ARG A 78 -36.22 12.24 39.81
CA ARG A 78 -35.58 11.04 40.37
C ARG A 78 -34.31 10.74 39.57
N LYS A 79 -33.11 11.02 40.12
CA LYS A 79 -31.83 10.58 39.56
C LYS A 79 -31.81 9.06 39.61
N VAL A 80 -31.88 8.44 38.44
CA VAL A 80 -31.36 7.10 38.24
C VAL A 80 -29.84 7.23 38.30
N VAL A 81 -29.25 6.79 39.40
CA VAL A 81 -27.80 6.68 39.56
C VAL A 81 -27.38 5.45 38.75
N THR A 82 -27.06 5.62 37.47
CA THR A 82 -26.20 4.69 36.79
C THR A 82 -24.82 4.89 37.41
N SER A 83 -24.42 3.97 38.25
CA SER A 83 -23.04 3.84 38.73
C SER A 83 -22.18 3.50 37.50
N THR A 84 -21.66 4.51 36.83
CA THR A 84 -20.48 4.34 36.01
C THR A 84 -19.36 3.97 36.97
N VAL A 85 -19.00 2.68 36.99
CA VAL A 85 -17.74 2.24 37.60
C VAL A 85 -16.66 3.04 36.89
N ALA A 86 -16.02 3.98 37.60
CA ALA A 86 -14.87 4.70 37.07
C ALA A 86 -13.80 3.63 36.78
N VAL A 87 -13.56 3.35 35.53
CA VAL A 87 -12.44 2.48 35.07
C VAL A 87 -11.18 3.18 35.56
N LYS A 88 -10.40 2.51 36.41
CA LYS A 88 -9.10 3.01 36.84
C LYS A 88 -8.24 3.14 35.58
N PRO A 89 -7.66 4.32 35.28
CA PRO A 89 -6.81 4.46 34.09
C PRO A 89 -5.66 3.45 34.16
N GLY A 90 -5.43 2.73 33.07
CA GLY A 90 -4.28 1.83 32.93
C GLY A 90 -2.97 2.61 32.83
N SER A 91 -1.86 2.04 33.23
CA SER A 91 -0.51 2.59 32.99
C SER A 91 0.30 1.65 32.11
N PHE A 92 0.95 2.23 31.08
CA PHE A 92 1.92 1.51 30.26
C PHE A 92 3.15 2.39 30.12
N GLU A 93 4.28 1.93 30.66
CA GLU A 93 5.49 2.77 30.77
C GLU A 93 6.77 1.97 30.54
N ILE A 94 7.85 2.68 30.26
CA ILE A 94 9.21 2.13 30.17
C ILE A 94 10.00 2.59 31.38
N ASP A 95 10.55 1.64 32.15
CA ASP A 95 11.48 1.91 33.23
C ASP A 95 12.44 0.73 33.46
N ASP A 96 13.65 1.01 33.94
CA ASP A 96 14.72 0.01 34.14
C ASP A 96 14.94 -0.91 32.93
N ASP A 97 14.91 -0.31 31.71
CA ASP A 97 15.01 -1.00 30.41
C ASP A 97 13.98 -2.13 30.23
N LYS A 98 12.77 -1.95 30.78
CA LYS A 98 11.64 -2.89 30.70
C LYS A 98 10.36 -2.16 30.41
N PHE A 99 9.39 -2.89 29.84
CA PHE A 99 8.01 -2.44 29.78
C PHE A 99 7.28 -2.82 31.07
N TRP A 100 6.47 -1.91 31.55
CA TRP A 100 5.60 -2.07 32.72
C TRP A 100 4.15 -1.80 32.33
N LYS A 101 3.28 -2.76 32.62
CA LYS A 101 1.83 -2.65 32.40
C LYS A 101 1.14 -2.75 33.75
N ASP A 102 0.46 -1.69 34.17
CA ASP A 102 -0.25 -1.61 35.46
C ASP A 102 0.64 -1.95 36.68
N GLY A 103 1.92 -1.60 36.58
CA GLY A 103 2.92 -1.87 37.60
C GLY A 103 3.52 -3.27 37.58
N GLU A 104 3.16 -4.11 36.62
CA GLU A 104 3.75 -5.44 36.40
C GLU A 104 4.67 -5.46 35.18
N HIS A 105 5.75 -6.26 35.27
CA HIS A 105 6.67 -6.45 34.14
C HIS A 105 5.92 -7.05 32.95
N PHE A 106 6.02 -6.38 31.79
CA PHE A 106 5.38 -6.78 30.56
C PHE A 106 6.40 -7.03 29.45
N ARG A 107 6.16 -8.03 28.62
CA ARG A 107 6.93 -8.29 27.42
C ARG A 107 6.02 -8.27 26.20
N ILE A 108 6.35 -7.45 25.20
CA ILE A 108 5.63 -7.40 23.94
C ILE A 108 6.01 -8.64 23.10
N ILE A 109 5.04 -9.48 22.82
CA ILE A 109 5.08 -10.50 21.79
C ILE A 109 3.96 -10.14 20.83
N GLY A 110 4.30 -9.39 19.79
CA GLY A 110 3.35 -8.78 18.90
C GLY A 110 3.37 -9.33 17.48
N GLY A 111 2.46 -8.85 16.66
CA GLY A 111 2.44 -9.15 15.23
C GLY A 111 1.71 -8.08 14.43
N ASP A 112 2.26 -7.79 13.24
CA ASP A 112 1.62 -6.91 12.27
C ASP A 112 0.46 -7.62 11.58
N LEU A 113 -0.71 -6.99 11.67
CA LEU A 113 -1.94 -7.36 10.97
C LEU A 113 -2.56 -6.08 10.44
N HIS A 114 -2.59 -5.95 9.12
CA HIS A 114 -3.10 -4.77 8.44
C HIS A 114 -4.62 -4.89 8.23
N TYR A 115 -5.43 -4.20 9.07
CA TYR A 115 -6.90 -4.27 8.98
C TYR A 115 -7.42 -4.00 7.56
N PHE A 116 -6.74 -3.15 6.81
CA PHE A 116 -7.09 -2.75 5.45
C PHE A 116 -6.77 -3.79 4.35
N ARG A 117 -6.07 -4.88 4.70
CA ARG A 117 -5.80 -6.04 3.83
C ARG A 117 -6.68 -7.25 4.14
N VAL A 118 -7.64 -7.07 5.06
CA VAL A 118 -8.56 -8.11 5.53
C VAL A 118 -9.96 -7.56 5.58
N LEU A 119 -10.95 -8.28 5.07
CA LEU A 119 -12.35 -7.84 5.18
C LEU A 119 -12.79 -7.76 6.65
N PRO A 120 -13.61 -6.76 7.03
CA PRO A 120 -14.05 -6.58 8.42
C PRO A 120 -14.66 -7.83 9.06
N GLN A 121 -15.36 -8.66 8.28
CA GLN A 121 -15.96 -9.89 8.72
C GLN A 121 -14.93 -10.94 9.18
N TYR A 122 -13.68 -10.80 8.77
CA TYR A 122 -12.58 -11.71 9.13
C TYR A 122 -11.61 -11.15 10.16
N TRP A 123 -11.76 -9.90 10.62
CA TRP A 123 -10.87 -9.33 11.63
C TRP A 123 -10.85 -10.15 12.92
N GLU A 124 -12.03 -10.55 13.44
CA GLU A 124 -12.12 -11.37 14.68
C GLU A 124 -11.42 -12.72 14.52
N ASP A 125 -11.62 -13.39 13.40
CA ASP A 125 -10.95 -14.66 13.11
C ASP A 125 -9.41 -14.51 13.08
N ARG A 126 -8.89 -13.51 12.37
CA ARG A 126 -7.45 -13.28 12.28
C ARG A 126 -6.82 -12.89 13.62
N LEU A 127 -7.50 -12.07 14.40
CA LEU A 127 -7.07 -11.71 15.76
C LEU A 127 -7.06 -12.90 16.72
N LEU A 128 -8.07 -13.77 16.65
CA LEU A 128 -8.11 -15.00 17.46
C LEU A 128 -6.98 -15.97 17.07
N ARG A 129 -6.62 -16.08 15.79
CA ARG A 129 -5.49 -16.88 15.32
C ARG A 129 -4.15 -16.30 15.79
N ALA A 130 -3.99 -14.97 15.75
CA ALA A 130 -2.83 -14.28 16.30
C ALA A 130 -2.72 -14.51 17.82
N LYS A 131 -3.83 -14.43 18.56
CA LYS A 131 -3.88 -14.75 19.98
C LYS A 131 -3.56 -16.23 20.25
N ALA A 132 -4.05 -17.14 19.39
CA ALA A 132 -3.72 -18.55 19.48
C ALA A 132 -2.24 -18.83 19.19
N LEU A 133 -1.58 -18.08 18.33
CA LEU A 133 -0.13 -18.15 18.15
C LEU A 133 0.63 -17.82 19.44
N GLY A 134 0.02 -17.06 20.34
CA GLY A 134 0.57 -16.62 21.63
C GLY A 134 0.88 -15.13 21.69
N LEU A 135 0.37 -14.34 20.76
CA LEU A 135 0.59 -12.89 20.76
C LEU A 135 -0.32 -12.19 21.78
N ASN A 136 0.21 -11.13 22.38
CA ASN A 136 -0.49 -10.24 23.30
C ASN A 136 -0.72 -8.83 22.72
N THR A 137 -0.11 -8.53 21.60
CA THR A 137 -0.11 -7.20 20.98
C THR A 137 -0.29 -7.33 19.45
N ILE A 138 -1.10 -6.45 18.88
CA ILE A 138 -1.21 -6.26 17.43
C ILE A 138 -0.57 -4.95 17.04
N GLN A 139 0.21 -4.96 15.98
CA GLN A 139 0.72 -3.75 15.35
C GLN A 139 -0.02 -3.54 14.02
N THR A 140 -0.38 -2.29 13.69
CA THR A 140 -1.05 -1.99 12.42
C THR A 140 -0.76 -0.58 11.95
N TYR A 141 -0.61 -0.42 10.64
CA TYR A 141 -0.52 0.87 9.99
C TYR A 141 -1.89 1.53 9.80
N VAL A 142 -1.88 2.83 9.49
CA VAL A 142 -3.05 3.59 9.01
C VAL A 142 -2.68 4.27 7.70
N PRO A 143 -3.08 3.72 6.53
CA PRO A 143 -2.73 4.29 5.23
C PRO A 143 -3.57 5.54 4.94
N TRP A 144 -2.92 6.68 4.75
CA TRP A 144 -3.60 7.95 4.49
C TRP A 144 -4.44 7.91 3.19
N ASN A 145 -3.91 7.29 2.12
CA ASN A 145 -4.60 7.19 0.83
C ASN A 145 -5.90 6.38 0.86
N LEU A 146 -6.05 5.48 1.83
CA LEU A 146 -7.29 4.73 2.05
C LEU A 146 -8.35 5.60 2.73
N HIS A 147 -7.91 6.42 3.68
CA HIS A 147 -8.79 7.26 4.50
C HIS A 147 -9.10 8.63 3.88
N GLU A 148 -8.27 9.11 2.95
CA GLU A 148 -8.49 10.33 2.18
C GLU A 148 -8.10 10.11 0.71
N PRO A 149 -8.87 9.29 -0.03
CA PRO A 149 -8.58 8.95 -1.44
C PRO A 149 -8.64 10.15 -2.38
N GLN A 150 -9.35 11.20 -2.02
CA GLN A 150 -9.42 12.50 -2.68
C GLN A 150 -9.33 13.60 -1.63
N PRO A 151 -8.81 14.79 -1.97
CA PRO A 151 -8.67 15.88 -1.02
C PRO A 151 -10.00 16.19 -0.29
N GLY A 152 -10.01 16.08 1.03
CA GLY A 152 -11.16 16.35 1.88
C GLY A 152 -12.26 15.26 1.88
N LYS A 153 -12.15 14.21 1.06
CA LYS A 153 -13.08 13.07 1.08
C LYS A 153 -12.58 12.01 2.06
N LEU A 154 -13.14 12.03 3.25
CA LEU A 154 -12.73 11.13 4.33
C LEU A 154 -13.56 9.85 4.36
N VAL A 155 -12.88 8.71 4.58
CA VAL A 155 -13.48 7.37 4.64
C VAL A 155 -13.01 6.66 5.92
N PHE A 156 -13.98 6.29 6.79
CA PHE A 156 -13.75 5.54 8.02
C PHE A 156 -14.82 4.45 8.19
N GLU A 157 -15.20 3.79 7.11
CA GLU A 157 -16.21 2.74 7.08
C GLU A 157 -15.73 1.54 6.25
N GLY A 158 -16.39 0.42 6.34
CA GLY A 158 -16.02 -0.80 5.63
C GLY A 158 -14.61 -1.25 6.01
N ILE A 159 -13.76 -1.51 5.02
CA ILE A 159 -12.37 -1.93 5.22
C ILE A 159 -11.50 -0.82 5.86
N ALA A 160 -11.95 0.44 5.82
CA ALA A 160 -11.30 1.58 6.44
C ALA A 160 -11.83 1.90 7.87
N ASP A 161 -12.66 1.05 8.49
CA ASP A 161 -13.20 1.27 9.84
C ASP A 161 -12.17 0.90 10.93
N LEU A 162 -11.15 1.76 11.06
CA LEU A 162 -10.13 1.64 12.11
C LEU A 162 -10.73 1.59 13.51
N VAL A 163 -11.79 2.37 13.77
CA VAL A 163 -12.41 2.45 15.10
C VAL A 163 -13.01 1.11 15.50
N SER A 164 -13.72 0.44 14.60
CA SER A 164 -14.29 -0.89 14.89
C SER A 164 -13.19 -1.95 15.05
N PHE A 165 -12.08 -1.86 14.28
CA PHE A 165 -10.94 -2.74 14.46
C PHE A 165 -10.28 -2.57 15.85
N LEU A 166 -10.06 -1.33 16.30
CA LEU A 166 -9.50 -1.04 17.63
C LEU A 166 -10.43 -1.54 18.77
N LYS A 167 -11.75 -1.34 18.64
CA LYS A 167 -12.73 -1.88 19.58
C LYS A 167 -12.67 -3.42 19.65
N LEU A 168 -12.47 -4.05 18.52
CA LEU A 168 -12.37 -5.51 18.43
C LEU A 168 -11.08 -6.01 19.09
N CYS A 169 -9.93 -5.36 18.85
CA CYS A 169 -8.68 -5.67 19.56
C CYS A 169 -8.89 -5.58 21.09
N HIS A 170 -9.52 -4.49 21.55
CA HIS A 170 -9.82 -4.31 22.97
C HIS A 170 -10.75 -5.41 23.52
N LYS A 171 -11.86 -5.73 22.82
CA LYS A 171 -12.78 -6.82 23.20
C LYS A 171 -12.07 -8.16 23.35
N LEU A 172 -11.07 -8.41 22.51
CA LEU A 172 -10.29 -9.65 22.51
C LEU A 172 -9.08 -9.61 23.44
N ASP A 173 -8.92 -8.55 24.25
CA ASP A 173 -7.78 -8.37 25.15
C ASP A 173 -6.44 -8.45 24.40
N MET A 174 -6.38 -7.78 23.26
CA MET A 174 -5.17 -7.57 22.47
C MET A 174 -4.75 -6.11 22.56
N LEU A 175 -3.54 -5.86 23.01
CA LEU A 175 -2.97 -4.51 23.02
C LEU A 175 -2.62 -4.08 21.57
N VAL A 176 -2.47 -2.77 21.37
CA VAL A 176 -2.21 -2.23 20.03
C VAL A 176 -1.00 -1.30 20.04
N MET A 177 -0.10 -1.50 19.09
CA MET A 177 0.92 -0.55 18.65
C MET A 177 0.42 0.09 17.35
N LEU A 178 0.06 1.38 17.39
CA LEU A 178 -0.51 2.06 16.25
C LEU A 178 0.57 2.79 15.43
N ARG A 179 0.51 2.65 14.11
CA ARG A 179 1.47 3.27 13.17
C ARG A 179 0.74 4.23 12.22
N PRO A 180 0.46 5.49 12.64
CA PRO A 180 -0.38 6.44 11.89
C PRO A 180 0.33 7.09 10.70
N GLY A 181 1.58 6.78 10.45
CA GLY A 181 2.38 7.36 9.38
C GLY A 181 2.99 8.73 9.76
N PRO A 182 2.87 9.74 8.88
CA PRO A 182 2.04 9.85 7.65
C PRO A 182 2.47 8.96 6.47
N TYR A 183 3.72 8.52 6.42
CA TYR A 183 4.25 7.51 5.52
C TYR A 183 4.33 6.17 6.24
N ILE A 184 3.92 5.08 5.57
CA ILE A 184 3.85 3.75 6.19
C ILE A 184 4.68 2.67 5.49
N CYS A 185 5.21 2.90 4.28
CA CYS A 185 5.83 1.86 3.44
C CYS A 185 4.85 0.70 3.14
N GLY A 186 5.01 -0.45 3.79
CA GLY A 186 4.07 -1.56 3.86
C GLY A 186 3.72 -2.22 2.52
N GLU A 187 4.55 -2.07 1.49
CA GLU A 187 4.28 -2.52 0.10
C GLU A 187 2.89 -2.11 -0.38
N TRP A 188 2.47 -0.92 0.07
CA TRP A 188 1.20 -0.30 -0.26
C TRP A 188 1.42 0.88 -1.21
N ASP A 189 0.51 1.10 -2.15
CA ASP A 189 0.65 2.16 -3.16
C ASP A 189 1.12 3.47 -2.56
N PHE A 190 2.22 4.02 -3.09
CA PHE A 190 2.86 5.27 -2.65
C PHE A 190 3.25 5.30 -1.16
N GLY A 191 3.48 4.13 -0.53
CA GLY A 191 3.79 4.05 0.90
C GLY A 191 2.69 4.61 1.80
N GLY A 192 1.44 4.53 1.36
CA GLY A 192 0.26 5.00 2.07
C GLY A 192 -0.07 6.48 1.87
N PHE A 193 0.76 7.24 1.19
CA PHE A 193 0.43 8.62 0.82
C PHE A 193 -0.69 8.68 -0.22
N PRO A 194 -1.60 9.66 -0.14
CA PRO A 194 -2.56 9.90 -1.21
C PRO A 194 -1.88 10.37 -2.49
N ALA A 195 -2.18 9.73 -3.61
CA ALA A 195 -1.56 10.06 -4.89
C ALA A 195 -1.85 11.49 -5.37
N TRP A 196 -2.93 12.12 -4.92
CA TRP A 196 -3.24 13.52 -5.22
C TRP A 196 -2.18 14.51 -4.68
N LEU A 197 -1.34 14.11 -3.71
CA LEU A 197 -0.18 14.91 -3.28
C LEU A 197 0.79 15.16 -4.44
N LEU A 198 0.91 14.22 -5.39
CA LEU A 198 1.77 14.35 -6.56
C LEU A 198 1.21 15.33 -7.62
N ALA A 199 -0.07 15.71 -7.53
CA ALA A 199 -0.68 16.68 -8.44
C ALA A 199 -0.48 18.13 -7.98
N ILE A 200 -0.01 18.37 -6.76
CA ILE A 200 0.14 19.70 -6.19
C ILE A 200 1.32 20.43 -6.84
N GLU A 201 1.07 21.67 -7.26
CA GLU A 201 2.10 22.54 -7.83
C GLU A 201 2.29 23.82 -6.97
N PRO A 202 3.52 24.24 -6.68
CA PRO A 202 4.78 23.55 -7.00
C PRO A 202 4.91 22.21 -6.25
N PRO A 203 5.72 21.24 -6.78
CA PRO A 203 5.84 19.93 -6.18
C PRO A 203 6.24 19.97 -4.70
N LEU A 204 5.55 19.20 -3.88
CA LEU A 204 5.82 19.07 -2.44
C LEU A 204 7.14 18.34 -2.20
N LYS A 205 7.83 18.70 -1.13
CA LYS A 205 8.91 17.88 -0.57
C LYS A 205 8.35 16.99 0.53
N LEU A 206 7.95 15.78 0.16
CA LEU A 206 7.40 14.81 1.10
C LEU A 206 8.45 14.39 2.14
N ARG A 207 7.98 13.95 3.32
CA ARG A 207 8.81 13.50 4.42
C ARG A 207 9.90 14.53 4.79
N SER A 208 9.53 15.79 4.87
CA SER A 208 10.43 16.90 5.19
C SER A 208 9.71 18.03 5.92
N SER A 209 10.47 18.99 6.43
CA SER A 209 9.97 20.22 7.04
C SER A 209 9.43 21.25 6.03
N ASP A 210 9.12 20.85 4.79
CA ASP A 210 8.43 21.69 3.81
C ASP A 210 7.07 22.13 4.35
N SER A 211 6.86 23.44 4.44
CA SER A 211 5.69 24.02 5.09
C SER A 211 4.37 23.73 4.36
N ALA A 212 4.40 23.47 3.04
CA ALA A 212 3.20 23.07 2.29
C ALA A 212 2.83 21.63 2.59
N TYR A 213 3.81 20.75 2.68
CA TYR A 213 3.62 19.36 3.09
C TYR A 213 3.16 19.27 4.54
N LEU A 214 3.82 19.97 5.48
CA LEU A 214 3.45 19.93 6.91
C LEU A 214 1.99 20.33 7.15
N ARG A 215 1.48 21.36 6.47
CA ARG A 215 0.06 21.76 6.60
C ARG A 215 -0.91 20.63 6.21
N LEU A 216 -0.56 19.79 5.26
CA LEU A 216 -1.40 18.66 4.84
C LEU A 216 -1.33 17.54 5.88
N VAL A 217 -0.16 17.31 6.47
CA VAL A 217 0.03 16.38 7.59
C VAL A 217 -0.73 16.86 8.83
N ASP A 218 -0.65 18.15 9.17
CA ASP A 218 -1.40 18.76 10.28
C ASP A 218 -2.91 18.52 10.12
N ASN A 219 -3.42 18.72 8.91
CA ASN A 219 -4.83 18.48 8.61
C ASN A 219 -5.19 17.00 8.77
N TRP A 220 -4.38 16.10 8.21
CA TRP A 220 -4.62 14.66 8.28
C TRP A 220 -4.57 14.14 9.71
N TRP A 221 -3.50 14.42 10.45
CA TRP A 221 -3.38 13.99 11.84
C TRP A 221 -4.35 14.72 12.77
N GLY A 222 -4.72 15.96 12.46
CA GLY A 222 -5.80 16.68 13.15
C GLY A 222 -7.17 16.01 13.04
N ILE A 223 -7.38 15.14 12.05
CA ILE A 223 -8.58 14.31 11.88
C ILE A 223 -8.38 12.92 12.49
N LEU A 224 -7.26 12.28 12.23
CA LEU A 224 -6.99 10.90 12.62
C LEU A 224 -6.75 10.76 14.13
N LEU A 225 -5.83 11.55 14.70
CA LEU A 225 -5.38 11.36 16.08
C LEU A 225 -6.50 11.59 17.12
N PRO A 226 -7.40 12.59 16.99
CA PRO A 226 -8.54 12.72 17.89
C PRO A 226 -9.50 11.51 17.87
N LYS A 227 -9.62 10.79 16.75
CA LYS A 227 -10.46 9.59 16.67
C LYS A 227 -9.91 8.44 17.52
N VAL A 228 -8.59 8.34 17.65
CA VAL A 228 -7.92 7.24 18.36
C VAL A 228 -7.60 7.57 19.82
N THR A 229 -7.63 8.84 20.23
CA THR A 229 -7.29 9.26 21.59
C THR A 229 -8.11 8.53 22.66
N GLN A 230 -9.39 8.26 22.42
CA GLN A 230 -10.24 7.50 23.34
C GLN A 230 -9.83 6.04 23.51
N PHE A 231 -8.99 5.51 22.60
CA PHE A 231 -8.48 4.13 22.60
C PHE A 231 -7.06 4.02 23.16
N LEU A 232 -6.48 5.10 23.68
CA LEU A 232 -5.20 5.04 24.39
C LEU A 232 -5.34 4.23 25.69
N TYR A 233 -4.29 3.55 26.10
CA TYR A 233 -4.32 2.65 27.24
C TYR A 233 -4.66 3.38 28.55
N ASN A 234 -4.11 4.56 28.75
CA ASN A 234 -4.43 5.44 29.89
C ASN A 234 -5.89 5.95 29.88
N ASN A 235 -6.58 5.90 28.75
CA ASN A 235 -8.01 6.21 28.61
C ASN A 235 -8.89 4.94 28.66
N GLY A 236 -8.30 3.77 28.95
CA GLY A 236 -9.00 2.48 29.03
C GLY A 236 -9.16 1.76 27.70
N GLY A 237 -8.41 2.14 26.66
CA GLY A 237 -8.38 1.47 25.38
C GLY A 237 -7.19 0.51 25.22
N PRO A 238 -6.97 -0.07 24.03
CA PRO A 238 -5.91 -1.04 23.80
C PRO A 238 -4.58 -0.44 23.34
N ILE A 239 -4.50 0.85 22.95
CA ILE A 239 -3.31 1.43 22.33
C ILE A 239 -2.27 1.76 23.42
N ILE A 240 -1.12 1.05 23.38
CA ILE A 240 0.00 1.21 24.31
C ILE A 240 1.13 2.08 23.77
N MET A 241 1.31 2.14 22.46
CA MET A 241 2.38 2.88 21.80
C MET A 241 1.91 3.43 20.45
N VAL A 242 2.44 4.60 20.06
CA VAL A 242 2.15 5.23 18.76
C VAL A 242 3.46 5.56 18.05
N GLN A 243 3.61 5.08 16.83
CA GLN A 243 4.81 5.31 16.02
C GLN A 243 4.78 6.69 15.36
N ILE A 244 5.94 7.30 15.26
CA ILE A 244 6.20 8.52 14.50
C ILE A 244 6.94 8.15 13.24
N GLU A 245 6.36 8.44 12.07
CA GLU A 245 6.96 8.15 10.75
C GLU A 245 7.17 6.63 10.50
N ASN A 246 7.98 6.25 9.55
CA ASN A 246 8.41 4.86 9.32
C ASN A 246 9.78 4.79 8.65
N GLU A 247 10.76 4.12 9.28
CA GLU A 247 12.12 3.92 8.76
C GLU A 247 12.73 5.22 8.17
N PHE A 248 12.50 6.35 8.84
CA PHE A 248 12.90 7.65 8.32
C PHE A 248 14.42 7.76 8.12
N GLY A 249 15.20 7.09 8.96
CA GLY A 249 16.65 7.09 8.87
C GLY A 249 17.22 6.48 7.59
N SER A 250 16.45 5.65 6.89
CA SER A 250 16.80 5.12 5.58
C SER A 250 16.43 6.06 4.43
N TYR A 251 15.60 7.08 4.69
CA TYR A 251 15.12 8.03 3.68
C TYR A 251 15.80 9.39 3.79
N GLY A 252 15.89 9.96 4.99
CA GLY A 252 16.35 11.32 5.20
C GLY A 252 16.93 11.57 6.59
N ASP A 253 17.20 12.85 6.89
CA ASP A 253 17.78 13.30 8.16
C ASP A 253 17.16 14.62 8.68
N ASP A 254 15.99 15.01 8.15
CA ASP A 254 15.28 16.23 8.53
C ASP A 254 14.69 16.13 9.94
N LYS A 255 15.47 16.53 10.93
CA LYS A 255 15.05 16.51 12.35
C LYS A 255 13.93 17.49 12.66
N ALA A 256 13.84 18.60 11.94
CA ALA A 256 12.76 19.58 12.13
C ALA A 256 11.39 18.95 11.77
N TYR A 257 11.37 18.15 10.71
CA TYR A 257 10.20 17.34 10.34
C TYR A 257 9.79 16.37 11.44
N LEU A 258 10.73 15.59 11.95
CA LEU A 258 10.44 14.59 12.99
C LEU A 258 9.96 15.25 14.29
N HIS A 259 10.58 16.35 14.72
CA HIS A 259 10.14 17.12 15.90
C HIS A 259 8.73 17.68 15.71
N HIS A 260 8.41 18.21 14.52
CA HIS A 260 7.06 18.69 14.22
C HIS A 260 6.01 17.57 14.37
N LEU A 261 6.30 16.36 13.87
CA LEU A 261 5.39 15.22 14.06
C LEU A 261 5.20 14.86 15.54
N VAL A 262 6.26 14.93 16.36
CA VAL A 262 6.17 14.67 17.80
C VAL A 262 5.32 15.73 18.49
N GLU A 263 5.55 17.02 18.21
CA GLU A 263 4.76 18.11 18.76
C GLU A 263 3.27 17.96 18.41
N LEU A 264 2.98 17.65 17.15
CA LEU A 264 1.62 17.42 16.68
C LEU A 264 0.97 16.20 17.36
N ALA A 265 1.70 15.08 17.48
CA ALA A 265 1.22 13.88 18.16
C ALA A 265 0.95 14.18 19.65
N ARG A 266 1.87 14.84 20.36
CA ARG A 266 1.69 15.25 21.77
C ARG A 266 0.49 16.16 21.94
N GLY A 267 0.29 17.11 21.03
CA GLY A 267 -0.88 18.03 21.06
C GLY A 267 -2.24 17.31 21.02
N HIS A 268 -2.33 16.16 20.39
CA HIS A 268 -3.57 15.37 20.28
C HIS A 268 -3.68 14.22 21.26
N LEU A 269 -2.57 13.53 21.55
CA LEU A 269 -2.54 12.29 22.33
C LEU A 269 -2.13 12.48 23.79
N GLY A 270 -1.52 13.64 24.14
CA GLY A 270 -0.98 13.93 25.46
C GLY A 270 0.42 13.33 25.67
N ASP A 271 0.95 13.51 26.88
CA ASP A 271 2.35 13.17 27.23
C ASP A 271 2.52 11.73 27.76
N GLU A 272 1.45 11.09 28.19
CA GLU A 272 1.51 9.79 28.86
C GLU A 272 1.73 8.61 27.89
N ILE A 273 1.29 8.75 26.62
CA ILE A 273 1.50 7.69 25.62
C ILE A 273 2.96 7.58 25.20
N ILE A 274 3.49 6.36 25.06
CA ILE A 274 4.82 6.14 24.52
C ILE A 274 4.79 6.39 23.01
N LEU A 275 5.51 7.43 22.55
CA LEU A 275 5.83 7.62 21.15
C LEU A 275 7.11 6.84 20.84
N TYR A 276 7.18 6.24 19.62
CA TYR A 276 8.37 5.49 19.21
C TYR A 276 8.68 5.68 17.72
N THR A 277 9.93 5.41 17.35
CA THR A 277 10.38 5.28 15.95
C THR A 277 10.84 3.86 15.69
N THR A 278 10.78 3.44 14.43
CA THR A 278 11.30 2.18 13.91
C THR A 278 12.31 2.48 12.83
N ASP A 279 13.54 1.99 12.97
CA ASP A 279 14.61 2.17 12.00
C ASP A 279 15.49 0.93 11.91
N GLY A 280 16.14 0.71 10.77
CA GLY A 280 17.11 -0.38 10.61
C GLY A 280 18.24 -0.33 11.64
N GLY A 281 18.70 -1.51 12.08
CA GLY A 281 19.68 -1.69 13.18
C GLY A 281 21.12 -1.24 12.85
N ASP A 282 21.32 -0.23 12.01
CA ASP A 282 22.60 0.37 11.66
C ASP A 282 22.77 1.75 12.33
N ARG A 283 24.00 2.09 12.75
CA ARG A 283 24.29 3.34 13.47
C ARG A 283 23.91 4.58 12.65
N GLU A 284 24.26 4.61 11.37
CA GLU A 284 23.99 5.78 10.51
C GLU A 284 22.50 5.99 10.34
N ILE A 285 21.75 4.91 10.17
CA ILE A 285 20.28 4.93 10.04
C ILE A 285 19.65 5.41 11.34
N LEU A 286 20.06 4.87 12.48
CA LEU A 286 19.57 5.30 13.79
C LEU A 286 19.92 6.76 14.12
N GLU A 287 21.10 7.25 13.72
CA GLU A 287 21.45 8.68 13.87
C GLU A 287 20.49 9.58 13.10
N LYS A 288 20.05 9.16 11.92
CA LYS A 288 19.11 9.90 11.07
C LYS A 288 17.65 9.77 11.52
N GLY A 289 17.20 8.57 11.92
CA GLY A 289 15.79 8.30 12.26
C GLY A 289 15.41 8.63 13.71
N THR A 290 16.32 8.49 14.66
CA THR A 290 16.04 8.71 16.08
C THR A 290 15.75 10.17 16.42
N ILE A 291 14.75 10.40 17.26
CA ILE A 291 14.35 11.71 17.79
C ILE A 291 14.86 11.85 19.22
N ARG A 292 15.93 12.62 19.41
CA ARG A 292 16.53 12.84 20.73
C ARG A 292 15.89 14.03 21.43
N GLY A 293 15.71 13.92 22.74
CA GLY A 293 15.24 15.00 23.58
C GLY A 293 13.74 15.06 23.82
N ASP A 294 12.92 14.39 23.01
CA ASP A 294 11.45 14.46 23.08
C ASP A 294 10.81 13.22 23.74
N ALA A 295 11.60 12.45 24.51
CA ALA A 295 11.15 11.22 25.15
C ALA A 295 10.47 10.22 24.18
N VAL A 296 11.00 10.13 22.96
CA VAL A 296 10.57 9.16 21.94
C VAL A 296 11.45 7.92 22.04
N PHE A 297 10.83 6.76 22.13
CA PHE A 297 11.52 5.49 22.22
C PHE A 297 12.00 5.03 20.83
N SER A 298 13.29 4.91 20.63
CA SER A 298 13.89 4.38 19.40
C SER A 298 13.87 2.86 19.43
N THR A 299 13.19 2.23 18.48
CA THR A 299 13.18 0.78 18.25
C THR A 299 13.97 0.41 17.00
N VAL A 300 14.19 -0.86 16.78
CA VAL A 300 14.96 -1.37 15.66
C VAL A 300 14.21 -2.45 14.90
N ASP A 301 14.47 -2.52 13.59
CA ASP A 301 14.12 -3.65 12.74
C ASP A 301 15.38 -4.32 12.18
N PHE A 302 15.31 -5.62 11.92
CA PHE A 302 16.40 -6.38 11.31
C PHE A 302 15.93 -7.73 10.78
N THR A 303 16.71 -8.32 9.87
CA THR A 303 16.42 -9.62 9.27
C THR A 303 16.60 -10.76 10.28
N THR A 304 15.85 -11.85 10.11
CA THR A 304 15.90 -13.05 10.93
C THR A 304 17.27 -13.71 11.00
N GLY A 305 18.15 -13.47 10.02
CA GLY A 305 19.55 -13.95 10.04
C GLY A 305 20.52 -13.12 10.90
N SER A 306 20.11 -11.96 11.38
CA SER A 306 20.96 -11.06 12.15
C SER A 306 21.07 -11.51 13.60
N ASN A 307 22.28 -11.29 14.21
CA ASN A 307 22.42 -11.43 15.66
C ASN A 307 21.73 -10.24 16.37
N PRO A 308 20.67 -10.44 17.15
CA PRO A 308 19.90 -9.34 17.71
C PRO A 308 20.64 -8.52 18.77
N TRP A 309 21.56 -9.12 19.52
CA TRP A 309 22.10 -8.50 20.72
C TRP A 309 23.07 -7.35 20.50
N PRO A 310 23.97 -7.36 19.51
CA PRO A 310 24.72 -6.18 19.13
C PRO A 310 23.81 -5.02 18.67
N ILE A 311 22.70 -5.34 17.98
CA ILE A 311 21.72 -4.35 17.50
C ILE A 311 20.98 -3.73 18.69
N PHE A 312 20.48 -4.53 19.64
CA PHE A 312 19.85 -4.01 20.87
C PHE A 312 20.82 -3.20 21.74
N LYS A 313 22.10 -3.58 21.78
CA LYS A 313 23.09 -2.76 22.43
C LYS A 313 23.27 -1.41 21.76
N LEU A 314 23.22 -1.37 20.44
CA LEU A 314 23.25 -0.14 19.67
C LEU A 314 21.97 0.68 19.90
N GLN A 315 20.79 0.06 19.84
CA GLN A 315 19.50 0.70 20.16
C GLN A 315 19.57 1.46 21.50
N LYS A 316 20.18 0.85 22.51
CA LYS A 316 20.32 1.45 23.86
C LYS A 316 21.13 2.75 23.86
N GLU A 317 22.06 2.94 22.93
CA GLU A 317 22.84 4.18 22.82
C GLU A 317 22.02 5.37 22.31
N PHE A 318 20.85 5.10 21.69
CA PHE A 318 19.94 6.09 21.14
C PHE A 318 18.76 6.42 22.06
N ASN A 319 18.60 5.71 23.15
CA ASN A 319 17.57 5.94 24.16
C ASN A 319 18.13 6.53 25.45
N ALA A 320 17.27 7.15 26.25
CA ALA A 320 17.66 7.63 27.57
C ALA A 320 18.02 6.46 28.49
N PRO A 321 18.94 6.65 29.47
CA PRO A 321 19.30 5.61 30.42
C PRO A 321 18.09 5.04 31.16
N GLY A 322 17.93 3.72 31.20
CA GLY A 322 16.78 3.02 31.79
C GLY A 322 15.51 3.03 30.95
N LYS A 323 15.55 3.59 29.74
CA LYS A 323 14.39 3.72 28.84
C LYS A 323 14.56 2.94 27.53
N SER A 324 15.30 1.85 27.51
CA SER A 324 15.58 1.07 26.31
C SER A 324 15.35 -0.43 26.47
N PRO A 325 14.09 -0.88 26.66
CA PRO A 325 13.79 -2.31 26.55
C PRO A 325 14.16 -2.83 25.15
N PRO A 326 14.80 -4.01 25.04
CA PRO A 326 15.09 -4.61 23.74
C PRO A 326 13.81 -4.90 22.98
N LEU A 327 13.59 -4.23 21.83
CA LEU A 327 12.41 -4.44 20.98
C LEU A 327 12.81 -4.44 19.51
N CYS A 328 12.56 -5.57 18.83
CA CYS A 328 12.50 -5.65 17.38
C CYS A 328 11.05 -5.37 16.95
N SER A 329 10.81 -4.18 16.42
CA SER A 329 9.47 -3.71 16.07
C SER A 329 8.99 -4.21 14.69
N GLU A 330 9.89 -4.77 13.88
CA GLU A 330 9.57 -5.55 12.69
C GLU A 330 10.52 -6.75 12.62
N PHE A 331 10.04 -7.91 13.10
CA PHE A 331 10.71 -9.19 12.97
C PHE A 331 10.17 -9.91 11.76
N TYR A 332 10.91 -9.97 10.67
CA TYR A 332 10.47 -10.48 9.38
C TYR A 332 10.28 -12.01 9.40
N THR A 333 9.03 -12.46 9.34
CA THR A 333 8.66 -13.90 9.31
C THR A 333 8.72 -14.49 7.92
N GLY A 334 8.63 -13.67 6.89
CA GLY A 334 8.65 -13.99 5.47
C GLY A 334 9.19 -12.82 4.66
N TRP A 335 8.71 -12.68 3.41
CA TRP A 335 9.07 -11.56 2.54
C TRP A 335 7.99 -11.29 1.50
N LEU A 336 7.99 -10.08 0.96
CA LEU A 336 7.16 -9.67 -0.18
C LEU A 336 7.55 -10.41 -1.47
N THR A 337 6.66 -10.41 -2.43
CA THR A 337 6.89 -11.00 -3.77
C THR A 337 6.43 -10.03 -4.86
N HIS A 338 7.25 -9.88 -5.91
CA HIS A 338 6.89 -9.08 -7.07
C HIS A 338 6.43 -9.95 -8.24
N TRP A 339 5.67 -9.34 -9.16
CA TRP A 339 5.40 -9.97 -10.44
C TRP A 339 6.71 -10.31 -11.18
N GLY A 340 6.80 -11.52 -11.72
CA GLY A 340 7.97 -12.04 -12.42
C GLY A 340 9.05 -12.67 -11.53
N GLU A 341 8.91 -12.64 -10.23
CA GLU A 341 9.80 -13.30 -9.27
C GLU A 341 9.25 -14.66 -8.81
N LYS A 342 10.07 -15.40 -8.11
CA LYS A 342 9.61 -16.60 -7.41
C LYS A 342 8.88 -16.19 -6.13
N ASN A 343 7.82 -16.91 -5.76
CA ASN A 343 7.16 -16.69 -4.50
C ASN A 343 8.16 -16.82 -3.34
N ALA A 344 8.27 -15.77 -2.53
CA ALA A 344 9.18 -15.72 -1.40
C ALA A 344 8.80 -16.78 -0.36
N LYS A 345 9.81 -17.48 0.17
CA LYS A 345 9.66 -18.50 1.21
C LYS A 345 10.82 -18.40 2.19
N THR A 346 10.52 -18.55 3.48
CA THR A 346 11.51 -18.61 4.55
C THR A 346 11.39 -19.91 5.32
N ASP A 347 12.52 -20.41 5.80
CA ASP A 347 12.53 -21.64 6.58
C ASP A 347 11.87 -21.44 7.97
N ALA A 348 10.96 -22.31 8.33
CA ALA A 348 10.16 -22.21 9.55
C ALA A 348 10.99 -22.38 10.83
N ASP A 349 11.89 -23.34 10.86
CA ASP A 349 12.72 -23.62 12.05
C ASP A 349 13.83 -22.57 12.21
N PHE A 350 14.36 -22.04 11.11
CA PHE A 350 15.29 -20.93 11.13
C PHE A 350 14.63 -19.66 11.70
N THR A 351 13.42 -19.33 11.22
CA THR A 351 12.63 -18.18 11.70
C THR A 351 12.31 -18.33 13.19
N ALA A 352 11.88 -19.51 13.62
CA ALA A 352 11.59 -19.80 15.03
C ALA A 352 12.83 -19.72 15.91
N SER A 353 13.99 -20.22 15.43
CA SER A 353 15.25 -20.14 16.15
C SER A 353 15.76 -18.71 16.32
N ALA A 354 15.53 -17.86 15.31
CA ALA A 354 15.85 -16.44 15.39
C ALA A 354 14.96 -15.70 16.42
N LEU A 355 13.67 -16.02 16.48
CA LEU A 355 12.77 -15.49 17.52
C LEU A 355 13.20 -15.96 18.92
N GLU A 356 13.59 -17.22 19.09
CA GLU A 356 14.09 -17.80 20.33
C GLU A 356 15.30 -17.02 20.87
N GLN A 357 16.21 -16.57 20.01
CA GLN A 357 17.36 -15.76 20.41
C GLN A 357 16.97 -14.42 21.06
N ILE A 358 15.83 -13.86 20.66
CA ILE A 358 15.29 -12.63 21.26
C ILE A 358 14.60 -12.95 22.58
N LEU A 359 13.65 -13.91 22.57
CA LEU A 359 12.78 -14.19 23.70
C LEU A 359 13.51 -14.82 24.88
N SER A 360 14.54 -15.64 24.65
CA SER A 360 15.33 -16.31 25.69
C SER A 360 16.09 -15.37 26.62
N ARG A 361 16.28 -14.11 26.25
CA ARG A 361 16.91 -13.06 27.04
C ARG A 361 15.97 -11.90 27.38
N ASN A 362 14.68 -12.17 27.48
CA ASN A 362 13.62 -11.17 27.77
C ASN A 362 13.52 -10.02 26.75
N GLY A 363 13.97 -10.20 25.51
CA GLY A 363 13.67 -9.29 24.42
C GLY A 363 12.21 -9.37 23.98
N SER A 364 11.73 -8.32 23.39
CA SER A 364 10.41 -8.18 22.77
C SER A 364 10.54 -8.24 21.24
N ALA A 365 9.52 -8.77 20.57
CA ALA A 365 9.47 -8.82 19.10
C ALA A 365 8.05 -8.65 18.58
N VAL A 366 7.92 -7.99 17.43
CA VAL A 366 6.67 -7.88 16.67
C VAL A 366 6.88 -8.58 15.33
N LEU A 367 6.11 -9.62 15.06
CA LEU A 367 6.21 -10.44 13.86
C LEU A 367 5.69 -9.68 12.64
N TYR A 368 6.56 -9.30 11.73
CA TYR A 368 6.20 -8.68 10.45
C TYR A 368 6.33 -9.71 9.32
N MET A 369 5.27 -10.31 8.81
CA MET A 369 3.85 -10.21 9.17
C MET A 369 3.44 -11.42 10.03
N VAL A 370 2.49 -11.24 10.95
CA VAL A 370 1.77 -12.39 11.51
C VAL A 370 0.70 -12.86 10.53
N HIS A 371 0.08 -11.93 9.81
CA HIS A 371 -0.88 -12.15 8.73
C HIS A 371 -0.76 -11.02 7.71
N GLY A 372 -0.39 -11.33 6.49
CA GLY A 372 -0.21 -10.33 5.45
C GLY A 372 -1.54 -9.86 4.83
N GLY A 373 -2.40 -10.78 4.41
CA GLY A 373 -3.66 -10.49 3.74
C GLY A 373 -3.52 -10.25 2.23
N THR A 374 -4.38 -9.40 1.67
CA THR A 374 -4.51 -9.19 0.22
C THR A 374 -4.46 -7.70 -0.13
N ASN A 375 -3.71 -7.35 -1.16
CA ASN A 375 -3.74 -6.03 -1.81
C ASN A 375 -4.95 -5.96 -2.76
N PHE A 376 -6.16 -5.89 -2.22
CA PHE A 376 -7.37 -5.79 -3.03
C PHE A 376 -7.35 -4.55 -3.93
N GLY A 377 -8.03 -4.63 -5.08
CA GLY A 377 -8.16 -3.52 -6.00
C GLY A 377 -6.83 -3.12 -6.65
N PHE A 378 -6.37 -1.91 -6.41
CA PHE A 378 -5.17 -1.32 -6.99
C PHE A 378 -4.14 -0.86 -5.95
N TYR A 379 -4.25 -1.31 -4.71
CA TYR A 379 -3.46 -0.80 -3.60
C TYR A 379 -2.09 -1.43 -3.42
N ASN A 380 -1.72 -2.44 -4.24
CA ASN A 380 -0.34 -2.93 -4.23
C ASN A 380 0.64 -1.81 -4.57
N GLY A 381 1.74 -1.75 -3.86
CA GLY A 381 2.87 -0.88 -4.18
C GLY A 381 3.80 -1.45 -5.24
N ALA A 382 4.98 -0.87 -5.31
CA ALA A 382 6.08 -1.32 -6.12
C ALA A 382 7.40 -0.96 -5.46
N ASN A 383 8.48 -1.66 -5.84
CA ASN A 383 9.82 -1.35 -5.39
C ASN A 383 10.74 -1.00 -6.56
N THR A 384 11.79 -0.24 -6.26
CA THR A 384 12.94 -0.01 -7.13
C THR A 384 14.21 -0.33 -6.37
N GLY A 385 15.29 -0.66 -7.08
CA GLY A 385 16.59 -0.90 -6.47
C GLY A 385 17.44 0.38 -6.36
N VAL A 386 18.63 0.33 -6.97
CA VAL A 386 19.60 1.45 -6.92
C VAL A 386 19.13 2.64 -7.73
N ASP A 387 18.36 2.38 -8.78
CA ASP A 387 17.74 3.36 -9.64
C ASP A 387 16.36 2.87 -10.14
N GLU A 388 15.68 3.63 -10.97
CA GLU A 388 14.37 3.27 -11.50
C GLU A 388 14.39 2.17 -12.57
N SER A 389 15.56 1.70 -12.98
CA SER A 389 15.71 0.70 -14.06
C SER A 389 15.28 -0.71 -13.67
N ASP A 390 14.99 -0.96 -12.39
CA ASP A 390 14.52 -2.24 -11.87
C ASP A 390 13.16 -2.15 -11.17
N TYR A 391 12.29 -1.23 -11.60
CA TYR A 391 10.93 -1.13 -11.10
C TYR A 391 10.20 -2.49 -11.12
N LYS A 392 9.62 -2.87 -9.98
CA LYS A 392 8.93 -4.15 -9.76
C LYS A 392 7.64 -3.94 -9.00
N PRO A 393 6.48 -4.14 -9.61
CA PRO A 393 5.20 -4.07 -8.92
C PRO A 393 4.97 -5.32 -8.06
N ASP A 394 4.41 -5.12 -6.87
CA ASP A 394 4.04 -6.18 -5.95
C ASP A 394 2.84 -6.98 -6.50
N ILE A 395 2.79 -8.28 -6.18
CA ILE A 395 1.65 -9.13 -6.53
C ILE A 395 0.42 -8.77 -5.69
N THR A 396 -0.74 -9.27 -6.10
CA THR A 396 -2.01 -9.01 -5.40
C THR A 396 -2.05 -9.67 -4.03
N SER A 397 -1.55 -10.89 -3.90
CA SER A 397 -1.42 -11.54 -2.60
C SER A 397 -0.34 -10.87 -1.76
N TYR A 398 -0.68 -10.50 -0.54
CA TYR A 398 0.30 -10.10 0.46
C TYR A 398 0.46 -11.20 1.53
N ASP A 399 0.42 -12.46 1.10
CA ASP A 399 0.62 -13.63 2.00
C ASP A 399 1.90 -13.50 2.83
N TYR A 400 2.97 -12.94 2.24
CA TYR A 400 4.24 -12.65 2.90
C TYR A 400 4.94 -13.90 3.45
N ASP A 401 4.47 -15.10 3.11
CA ASP A 401 4.86 -16.35 3.78
C ASP A 401 4.69 -16.27 5.31
N ALA A 402 3.67 -15.57 5.76
CA ALA A 402 3.35 -15.35 7.16
C ALA A 402 2.86 -16.64 7.86
N PRO A 403 2.95 -16.73 9.21
CA PRO A 403 2.42 -17.90 9.92
C PRO A 403 0.90 -18.09 9.81
N ILE A 404 0.14 -17.02 9.62
CA ILE A 404 -1.27 -17.07 9.24
C ILE A 404 -1.34 -16.70 7.76
N SER A 405 -1.70 -17.65 6.89
CA SER A 405 -1.72 -17.45 5.45
C SER A 405 -2.74 -16.38 5.01
N GLU A 406 -2.70 -15.96 3.74
CA GLU A 406 -3.64 -14.99 3.16
C GLU A 406 -5.11 -15.36 3.44
N SER A 407 -5.47 -16.64 3.32
CA SER A 407 -6.83 -17.15 3.62
C SER A 407 -7.10 -17.40 5.11
N GLY A 408 -6.11 -17.20 5.98
CA GLY A 408 -6.23 -17.40 7.41
C GLY A 408 -5.79 -18.77 7.92
N ASP A 409 -5.28 -19.67 7.07
CA ASP A 409 -4.86 -21.00 7.50
C ASP A 409 -3.64 -20.94 8.42
N VAL A 410 -3.67 -21.82 9.43
CA VAL A 410 -2.62 -21.94 10.45
C VAL A 410 -2.00 -23.34 10.51
N GLU A 411 -2.49 -24.28 9.71
CA GLU A 411 -1.95 -25.63 9.62
C GLU A 411 -0.69 -25.68 8.74
N ASN A 412 0.35 -24.96 9.19
CA ASN A 412 1.64 -24.89 8.49
C ASN A 412 2.81 -24.98 9.46
N ALA A 413 3.99 -25.31 8.92
CA ALA A 413 5.21 -25.50 9.70
C ALA A 413 5.62 -24.24 10.48
N LYS A 414 5.48 -23.06 9.87
CA LYS A 414 5.89 -21.79 10.45
C LYS A 414 5.04 -21.40 11.66
N PHE A 415 3.72 -21.50 11.55
CA PHE A 415 2.81 -21.29 12.69
C PHE A 415 3.17 -22.20 13.86
N ASN A 416 3.36 -23.51 13.58
CA ASN A 416 3.65 -24.50 14.61
C ASN A 416 5.04 -24.25 15.26
N ALA A 417 6.07 -23.89 14.49
CA ALA A 417 7.39 -23.61 14.99
C ALA A 417 7.43 -22.35 15.87
N LEU A 418 6.83 -21.25 15.40
CA LEU A 418 6.74 -20.01 16.16
C LEU A 418 5.88 -20.18 17.43
N ARG A 419 4.71 -20.85 17.34
CA ARG A 419 3.88 -21.13 18.51
C ARG A 419 4.62 -21.92 19.58
N ARG A 420 5.40 -22.92 19.20
CA ARG A 420 6.24 -23.71 20.14
C ARG A 420 7.22 -22.80 20.88
N VAL A 421 7.95 -21.96 20.15
CA VAL A 421 8.93 -21.03 20.75
C VAL A 421 8.23 -20.02 21.67
N ILE A 422 7.16 -19.39 21.23
CA ILE A 422 6.41 -18.41 22.05
C ILE A 422 5.89 -19.10 23.32
N GLY A 423 5.36 -20.32 23.22
CA GLY A 423 4.85 -21.09 24.35
C GLY A 423 5.90 -21.40 25.43
N LEU A 424 7.19 -21.52 25.07
CA LEU A 424 8.28 -21.70 26.04
C LEU A 424 8.57 -20.42 26.86
N HIS A 425 8.14 -19.27 26.36
CA HIS A 425 8.43 -17.96 26.94
C HIS A 425 7.20 -17.23 27.48
N THR A 426 6.02 -17.88 27.51
CA THR A 426 4.79 -17.38 28.12
C THR A 426 4.47 -18.14 29.40
N ALA A 427 4.04 -17.42 30.44
CA ALA A 427 3.72 -18.04 31.74
C ALA A 427 2.39 -18.81 31.72
N ALA A 428 1.45 -18.43 30.85
CA ALA A 428 0.15 -19.05 30.70
C ALA A 428 0.13 -20.07 29.55
N SER A 429 -0.76 -21.07 29.63
CA SER A 429 -1.03 -21.95 28.49
C SER A 429 -1.58 -21.18 27.32
N LEU A 430 -1.08 -21.43 26.12
CA LEU A 430 -1.56 -20.76 24.92
C LEU A 430 -3.01 -21.17 24.61
N PRO A 431 -3.86 -20.26 24.11
CA PRO A 431 -5.23 -20.57 23.70
C PRO A 431 -5.28 -21.69 22.65
N SER A 432 -6.42 -22.38 22.55
CA SER A 432 -6.65 -23.37 21.48
C SER A 432 -6.56 -22.69 20.11
N VAL A 433 -6.01 -23.42 19.14
CA VAL A 433 -5.92 -22.94 17.76
C VAL A 433 -7.29 -23.13 17.09
N PRO A 434 -7.89 -22.07 16.51
CA PRO A 434 -9.11 -22.22 15.72
C PRO A 434 -8.87 -23.14 14.52
N SER A 435 -9.89 -23.93 14.13
CA SER A 435 -9.85 -24.70 12.88
C SER A 435 -9.72 -23.76 11.67
N ASN A 436 -9.12 -24.24 10.59
CA ASN A 436 -9.10 -23.49 9.35
C ASN A 436 -10.52 -23.27 8.81
N ASN A 437 -10.71 -22.13 8.13
CA ASN A 437 -11.95 -21.86 7.42
C ASN A 437 -12.10 -22.82 6.23
N GLY A 438 -13.33 -23.24 5.94
CA GLY A 438 -13.61 -24.05 4.76
C GLY A 438 -13.25 -23.31 3.47
N LYS A 439 -12.77 -24.07 2.49
CA LYS A 439 -12.52 -23.59 1.13
C LYS A 439 -13.23 -24.48 0.13
N MET A 440 -13.76 -23.90 -0.93
CA MET A 440 -14.48 -24.61 -1.95
C MET A 440 -14.11 -24.13 -3.35
N GLY A 441 -13.84 -25.08 -4.24
CA GLY A 441 -13.80 -24.85 -5.66
C GLY A 441 -15.20 -25.00 -6.25
N TYR A 442 -15.74 -23.91 -6.83
CA TYR A 442 -17.06 -23.94 -7.47
C TYR A 442 -17.01 -24.44 -8.92
N GLY A 443 -15.83 -24.90 -9.35
CA GLY A 443 -15.62 -25.50 -10.67
C GLY A 443 -15.39 -24.50 -11.80
N PRO A 444 -15.64 -24.92 -13.05
CA PRO A 444 -15.39 -24.08 -14.22
C PRO A 444 -16.46 -22.99 -14.34
N ILE A 445 -15.99 -21.79 -14.66
CA ILE A 445 -16.80 -20.60 -14.95
C ILE A 445 -16.61 -20.30 -16.41
N GLN A 446 -17.67 -20.50 -17.21
CA GLN A 446 -17.66 -20.16 -18.63
C GLN A 446 -17.81 -18.64 -18.78
N LEU A 447 -16.85 -18.02 -19.44
CA LEU A 447 -16.89 -16.60 -19.74
C LEU A 447 -17.39 -16.33 -21.15
N GLN A 448 -18.00 -15.18 -21.32
CA GLN A 448 -18.33 -14.61 -22.63
C GLN A 448 -17.77 -13.19 -22.74
N LYS A 449 -17.29 -12.83 -23.94
CA LYS A 449 -16.86 -11.46 -24.22
C LYS A 449 -18.08 -10.55 -24.21
N THR A 450 -18.07 -9.54 -23.37
CA THR A 450 -19.20 -8.65 -23.13
C THR A 450 -19.07 -7.33 -23.88
N ALA A 451 -17.89 -6.75 -23.85
CA ALA A 451 -17.62 -5.49 -24.53
C ALA A 451 -16.11 -5.34 -24.81
N PHE A 452 -15.78 -4.68 -25.89
CA PHE A 452 -14.46 -4.14 -26.13
C PHE A 452 -14.33 -2.82 -25.36
N LEU A 453 -13.20 -2.53 -24.72
CA LEU A 453 -13.05 -1.35 -23.85
C LEU A 453 -13.43 -0.06 -24.60
N PHE A 454 -12.98 0.09 -25.83
CA PHE A 454 -13.22 1.29 -26.63
C PHE A 454 -14.69 1.47 -27.05
N ASP A 455 -15.50 0.40 -27.06
CA ASP A 455 -16.95 0.49 -27.31
C ASP A 455 -17.72 1.13 -26.14
N LEU A 456 -17.06 1.29 -24.99
CA LEU A 456 -17.64 1.84 -23.78
C LEU A 456 -17.29 3.30 -23.54
N LEU A 457 -16.39 3.89 -24.34
CA LEU A 457 -15.94 5.27 -24.16
C LEU A 457 -17.08 6.29 -24.27
N ASP A 458 -18.09 6.01 -25.08
CA ASP A 458 -19.29 6.86 -25.24
C ASP A 458 -20.12 6.96 -23.93
N ASN A 459 -19.89 6.07 -22.96
CA ASN A 459 -20.56 6.08 -21.65
C ASN A 459 -19.78 6.86 -20.58
N ILE A 460 -18.61 7.38 -20.91
CA ILE A 460 -17.82 8.23 -20.00
C ILE A 460 -18.41 9.64 -20.04
N ASN A 461 -18.58 10.24 -18.87
CA ASN A 461 -19.06 11.60 -18.78
C ASN A 461 -18.09 12.55 -19.49
N PRO A 462 -18.53 13.33 -20.50
CA PRO A 462 -17.67 14.29 -21.18
C PRO A 462 -16.98 15.31 -20.26
N ALA A 463 -17.55 15.58 -19.08
CA ALA A 463 -16.96 16.47 -18.09
C ALA A 463 -15.69 15.88 -17.43
N ASP A 464 -15.52 14.57 -17.50
CA ASP A 464 -14.33 13.87 -16.94
C ASP A 464 -13.19 13.81 -17.97
N VAL A 465 -13.43 14.23 -19.22
CA VAL A 465 -12.40 14.27 -20.28
C VAL A 465 -11.57 15.53 -20.14
N VAL A 466 -10.25 15.37 -20.05
CA VAL A 466 -9.31 16.49 -19.97
C VAL A 466 -8.62 16.67 -21.32
N GLU A 467 -8.60 17.90 -21.85
CA GLU A 467 -7.90 18.25 -23.08
C GLU A 467 -6.68 19.11 -22.75
N SER A 468 -5.54 18.82 -23.38
CA SER A 468 -4.30 19.58 -23.23
C SER A 468 -3.44 19.50 -24.49
N GLU A 469 -2.55 20.47 -24.67
CA GLU A 469 -1.58 20.48 -25.77
C GLU A 469 -0.60 19.29 -25.64
N ASN A 470 -0.16 18.98 -24.42
CA ASN A 470 0.74 17.87 -24.09
C ASN A 470 0.06 16.85 -23.17
N PRO A 471 0.53 15.60 -23.11
CA PRO A 471 0.05 14.63 -22.14
C PRO A 471 0.21 15.14 -20.71
N LEU A 472 -0.75 14.84 -19.84
CA LEU A 472 -0.68 15.10 -18.40
C LEU A 472 -0.57 13.78 -17.63
N SER A 473 0.01 13.81 -16.44
CA SER A 473 0.08 12.64 -15.56
C SER A 473 -1.32 12.21 -15.10
N MET A 474 -1.45 10.96 -14.64
CA MET A 474 -2.71 10.45 -14.11
C MET A 474 -3.21 11.29 -12.92
N GLU A 475 -2.30 11.68 -12.03
CA GLU A 475 -2.62 12.52 -10.87
C GLU A 475 -3.15 13.89 -11.28
N SER A 476 -2.56 14.49 -12.31
CA SER A 476 -2.97 15.82 -12.81
C SER A 476 -4.37 15.82 -13.43
N VAL A 477 -4.85 14.66 -13.91
CA VAL A 477 -6.22 14.52 -14.43
C VAL A 477 -7.17 13.91 -13.40
N GLY A 478 -6.74 13.73 -12.15
CA GLY A 478 -7.58 13.18 -11.08
C GLY A 478 -7.74 11.66 -11.09
N GLN A 479 -7.00 10.93 -11.92
CA GLN A 479 -7.03 9.46 -12.00
C GLN A 479 -5.93 8.86 -11.11
N MET A 480 -6.28 8.46 -9.88
CA MET A 480 -5.27 7.98 -8.92
C MET A 480 -4.85 6.53 -9.17
N PHE A 481 -5.73 5.67 -9.68
CA PHE A 481 -5.52 4.23 -9.86
C PHE A 481 -5.99 3.73 -11.22
N GLY A 482 -5.55 2.52 -11.60
CA GLY A 482 -6.05 1.80 -12.76
C GLY A 482 -5.49 2.32 -14.08
N PHE A 483 -6.32 2.93 -14.93
CA PHE A 483 -5.98 3.20 -16.33
C PHE A 483 -6.34 4.62 -16.74
N LEU A 484 -5.50 5.20 -17.60
CA LEU A 484 -5.78 6.45 -18.30
C LEU A 484 -5.61 6.24 -19.80
N LEU A 485 -6.61 6.64 -20.57
CA LEU A 485 -6.56 6.60 -22.03
C LEU A 485 -6.19 7.97 -22.58
N TYR A 486 -5.10 8.02 -23.36
CA TYR A 486 -4.65 9.19 -24.09
C TYR A 486 -5.04 9.03 -25.55
N ILE A 487 -5.59 10.09 -26.16
CA ILE A 487 -5.96 10.13 -27.58
C ILE A 487 -5.37 11.37 -28.22
N SER A 488 -4.72 11.20 -29.36
CA SER A 488 -4.28 12.28 -30.25
C SER A 488 -4.47 11.89 -31.70
N GLU A 489 -4.33 12.82 -32.62
CA GLU A 489 -4.49 12.59 -34.05
C GLU A 489 -3.21 12.94 -34.80
N TYR A 490 -2.92 12.19 -35.86
CA TYR A 490 -1.82 12.46 -36.76
C TYR A 490 -2.18 12.16 -38.22
N THR A 491 -1.48 12.86 -39.14
CA THR A 491 -1.61 12.60 -40.57
C THR A 491 -0.61 11.49 -40.97
N PRO A 492 -1.08 10.39 -41.59
CA PRO A 492 -0.21 9.32 -42.03
C PRO A 492 0.76 9.79 -43.13
N LYS A 493 1.95 9.18 -43.14
CA LYS A 493 2.93 9.32 -44.22
C LYS A 493 2.96 8.04 -45.08
N ASP A 494 3.57 8.14 -46.27
CA ASP A 494 3.76 6.97 -47.15
C ASP A 494 4.71 5.93 -46.55
N ASP A 495 5.63 6.35 -45.69
CA ASP A 495 6.55 5.48 -44.95
C ASP A 495 6.02 5.13 -43.55
N LYS A 496 6.59 4.08 -42.95
CA LYS A 496 6.27 3.71 -41.54
C LYS A 496 6.68 4.84 -40.59
N SER A 497 5.73 5.32 -39.82
CA SER A 497 5.99 6.29 -38.76
C SER A 497 6.56 5.61 -37.51
N VAL A 498 7.38 6.33 -36.76
CA VAL A 498 7.97 5.88 -35.49
C VAL A 498 7.43 6.74 -34.35
N LEU A 499 6.70 6.10 -33.46
CA LEU A 499 6.25 6.68 -32.20
C LEU A 499 7.36 6.53 -31.16
N LEU A 500 7.67 7.60 -30.42
CA LEU A 500 8.58 7.62 -29.28
C LEU A 500 7.84 8.21 -28.07
N ILE A 501 7.73 7.43 -27.00
CA ILE A 501 7.26 7.87 -25.66
C ILE A 501 8.44 7.71 -24.71
N PRO A 502 9.23 8.76 -24.45
CA PRO A 502 10.45 8.67 -23.63
C PRO A 502 10.21 8.18 -22.23
N GLU A 503 9.11 8.60 -21.62
CA GLU A 503 8.79 8.30 -20.23
C GLU A 503 7.31 7.94 -20.09
N VAL A 504 7.06 6.68 -19.76
CA VAL A 504 5.73 6.14 -19.46
C VAL A 504 5.80 5.29 -18.18
N HIS A 505 4.90 5.54 -17.26
CA HIS A 505 4.73 4.83 -16.02
C HIS A 505 3.30 4.27 -15.93
N ASP A 506 3.06 2.94 -16.07
CA ASP A 506 4.12 1.92 -16.14
C ASP A 506 4.08 1.16 -17.48
N ARG A 507 2.86 0.92 -18.05
CA ARG A 507 2.67 0.16 -19.29
C ARG A 507 1.67 0.85 -20.20
N ALA A 508 2.09 1.17 -21.42
CA ALA A 508 1.26 1.76 -22.47
C ALA A 508 0.95 0.71 -23.56
N GLN A 509 -0.33 0.47 -23.80
CA GLN A 509 -0.80 -0.25 -24.99
C GLN A 509 -1.19 0.76 -26.05
N VAL A 510 -0.66 0.62 -27.25
CA VAL A 510 -0.82 1.56 -28.37
C VAL A 510 -1.76 0.98 -29.42
N PHE A 511 -2.73 1.79 -29.84
CA PHE A 511 -3.70 1.42 -30.86
C PHE A 511 -3.85 2.56 -31.88
N THR A 512 -4.24 2.22 -33.10
CA THR A 512 -4.51 3.19 -34.18
C THR A 512 -5.88 2.96 -34.79
N LEU A 513 -6.57 4.04 -35.16
CA LEU A 513 -7.86 4.00 -35.86
C LEU A 513 -7.83 4.91 -37.09
N CYS A 514 -8.05 4.34 -38.27
CA CYS A 514 -8.22 5.09 -39.51
C CYS A 514 -9.71 5.45 -39.72
N HIS A 515 -10.00 6.74 -39.87
CA HIS A 515 -11.36 7.25 -40.13
C HIS A 515 -11.76 7.15 -41.62
N SER A 516 -11.48 6.05 -42.30
CA SER A 516 -11.95 5.85 -43.67
C SER A 516 -13.43 5.47 -43.67
N LYS A 517 -14.17 5.84 -44.77
CA LYS A 517 -15.60 5.62 -44.87
C LYS A 517 -16.04 4.16 -44.91
N GLU A 518 -15.11 3.21 -44.97
CA GLU A 518 -15.39 1.76 -45.05
C GLU A 518 -14.89 1.03 -43.79
N ASN A 519 -15.81 0.78 -42.87
CA ASN A 519 -15.94 -0.38 -41.99
C ASN A 519 -15.01 -0.62 -40.80
N SER A 520 -14.05 0.19 -40.41
CA SER A 520 -13.39 -0.04 -39.13
C SER A 520 -13.83 0.98 -38.07
N ARG A 521 -14.67 0.55 -37.14
CA ARG A 521 -15.13 1.37 -36.00
C ARG A 521 -14.26 1.16 -34.76
N ARG A 522 -13.27 0.26 -34.82
CA ARG A 522 -12.48 -0.16 -33.64
C ARG A 522 -10.99 0.09 -33.84
N PRO A 523 -10.28 0.60 -32.84
CA PRO A 523 -8.83 0.74 -32.88
C PRO A 523 -8.13 -0.63 -32.99
N THR A 524 -7.07 -0.66 -33.78
CA THR A 524 -6.22 -1.85 -33.96
C THR A 524 -4.99 -1.76 -33.06
N HIS A 525 -4.71 -2.82 -32.30
CA HIS A 525 -3.52 -2.91 -31.45
C HIS A 525 -2.25 -2.92 -32.31
N VAL A 526 -1.28 -2.06 -31.94
CA VAL A 526 0.01 -1.92 -32.61
C VAL A 526 1.14 -2.57 -31.81
N GLY A 527 1.09 -2.41 -30.49
CA GLY A 527 2.10 -2.93 -29.58
C GLY A 527 2.04 -2.28 -28.21
N SER A 528 3.01 -2.60 -27.36
CA SER A 528 3.11 -2.04 -26.02
C SER A 528 4.49 -1.44 -25.78
N ILE A 529 4.52 -0.40 -24.94
CA ILE A 529 5.73 0.24 -24.40
C ILE A 529 5.65 0.13 -22.88
N ASP A 530 6.60 -0.60 -22.27
CA ASP A 530 6.68 -0.73 -20.84
C ASP A 530 7.73 0.22 -20.26
N ARG A 531 7.61 0.56 -18.97
CA ARG A 531 8.53 1.46 -18.24
C ARG A 531 10.00 1.10 -18.41
N LEU A 532 10.32 -0.19 -18.51
CA LEU A 532 11.68 -0.70 -18.61
C LEU A 532 12.05 -1.22 -20.03
N SER A 533 11.17 -1.08 -21.02
CA SER A 533 11.38 -1.56 -22.38
C SER A 533 11.84 -0.46 -23.34
N SER A 534 11.97 -0.81 -24.63
CA SER A 534 12.18 0.16 -25.71
C SER A 534 11.08 1.22 -25.71
N LYS A 535 11.46 2.47 -25.80
CA LYS A 535 10.56 3.63 -25.81
C LYS A 535 10.00 3.94 -27.20
N THR A 536 10.40 3.21 -28.21
CA THR A 536 9.99 3.41 -29.61
C THR A 536 9.12 2.26 -30.11
N LEU A 537 8.12 2.60 -30.90
CA LEU A 537 7.21 1.66 -31.55
C LEU A 537 6.96 2.10 -33.01
N GLY A 538 7.16 1.16 -33.94
CA GLY A 538 6.84 1.38 -35.35
C GLY A 538 5.32 1.31 -35.55
N LEU A 539 4.71 2.39 -36.06
CA LEU A 539 3.30 2.39 -36.42
C LEU A 539 3.10 1.76 -37.81
N PRO A 540 2.04 0.99 -38.02
CA PRO A 540 1.79 0.36 -39.31
C PRO A 540 1.53 1.43 -40.39
N ASN A 541 2.00 1.14 -41.60
CA ASN A 541 1.70 1.94 -42.77
C ASN A 541 0.21 1.76 -43.12
N ALA A 542 -0.63 2.69 -42.67
CA ALA A 542 -2.04 2.66 -42.97
C ALA A 542 -2.30 3.44 -44.26
N LYS A 543 -2.82 2.78 -45.29
CA LYS A 543 -3.45 3.46 -46.43
C LYS A 543 -4.75 4.14 -45.98
N CYS A 544 -4.58 5.21 -45.20
CA CYS A 544 -5.67 6.00 -44.66
C CYS A 544 -5.78 7.32 -45.44
N ALA A 545 -6.91 7.58 -45.99
CA ALA A 545 -7.17 8.82 -46.75
C ALA A 545 -7.45 10.03 -45.84
N SER A 546 -7.50 9.83 -44.52
CA SER A 546 -7.77 10.83 -43.50
C SER A 546 -6.77 10.72 -42.35
N ASN A 547 -6.87 11.61 -41.35
CA ASN A 547 -6.12 11.51 -40.11
C ASN A 547 -6.34 10.15 -39.44
N ILE A 548 -5.33 9.71 -38.71
CA ILE A 548 -5.35 8.52 -37.86
C ILE A 548 -5.46 8.98 -36.40
N SER A 549 -6.43 8.43 -35.66
CA SER A 549 -6.44 8.57 -34.23
C SER A 549 -5.46 7.57 -33.59
N LEU A 550 -4.58 8.09 -32.75
CA LEU A 550 -3.66 7.33 -31.89
C LEU A 550 -4.27 7.22 -30.51
N PHE A 551 -4.41 6.00 -30.03
CA PHE A 551 -4.87 5.69 -28.66
C PHE A 551 -3.72 5.06 -27.89
N VAL A 552 -3.48 5.57 -26.68
CA VAL A 552 -2.45 5.04 -25.76
C VAL A 552 -3.12 4.79 -24.41
N LEU A 553 -3.41 3.51 -24.13
CA LEU A 553 -3.96 3.09 -22.84
C LEU A 553 -2.79 2.83 -21.86
N VAL A 554 -2.69 3.67 -20.83
CA VAL A 554 -1.63 3.53 -19.82
C VAL A 554 -2.18 2.90 -18.55
N GLU A 555 -1.53 1.84 -18.09
CA GLU A 555 -1.79 1.15 -16.82
C GLU A 555 -0.82 1.65 -15.74
N ASN A 556 -1.37 2.04 -14.58
CA ASN A 556 -0.65 2.18 -13.32
C ASN A 556 -0.57 0.80 -12.64
N GLN A 557 0.63 0.26 -12.47
CA GLN A 557 0.87 -1.07 -11.89
C GLN A 557 1.13 -1.05 -10.38
N GLY A 558 1.16 0.12 -9.75
CA GLY A 558 1.48 0.40 -8.36
C GLY A 558 2.57 1.46 -8.26
N ARG A 559 2.46 2.40 -7.30
CA ARG A 559 3.49 3.40 -7.06
C ARG A 559 4.57 2.86 -6.17
N VAL A 560 5.79 3.35 -6.38
CA VAL A 560 6.93 3.03 -5.53
C VAL A 560 6.60 3.41 -4.08
N ASN A 561 6.80 2.45 -3.16
CA ASN A 561 6.45 2.59 -1.75
C ASN A 561 7.67 2.81 -0.84
N TYR A 562 8.90 2.62 -1.33
CA TYR A 562 10.11 2.71 -0.52
C TYR A 562 11.29 3.33 -1.26
N GLY A 563 12.16 4.01 -0.52
CA GLY A 563 13.42 4.58 -1.03
C GLY A 563 13.27 5.97 -1.64
N SER A 564 14.28 6.39 -2.40
CA SER A 564 14.39 7.76 -2.92
C SER A 564 13.43 8.06 -4.07
N TYR A 565 12.88 7.03 -4.71
CA TYR A 565 12.06 7.15 -5.92
C TYR A 565 10.56 7.09 -5.64
N ILE A 566 10.13 7.46 -4.44
CA ILE A 566 8.71 7.48 -4.05
C ILE A 566 7.89 8.52 -4.80
N PHE A 567 8.51 9.52 -5.44
CA PHE A 567 7.80 10.53 -6.26
C PHE A 567 7.38 9.97 -7.62
N ASP A 568 6.71 8.84 -7.63
CA ASP A 568 6.40 8.03 -8.79
C ASP A 568 5.03 8.42 -9.40
N LYS A 569 5.01 9.53 -10.16
CA LYS A 569 3.84 9.91 -10.98
C LYS A 569 3.54 8.84 -12.03
N LYS A 570 2.27 8.69 -12.40
CA LYS A 570 1.79 7.71 -13.38
C LYS A 570 1.27 8.36 -14.66
N GLY A 571 1.26 7.58 -15.75
CA GLY A 571 0.82 8.08 -17.05
C GLY A 571 1.98 8.32 -18.03
N ILE A 572 1.76 9.18 -19.01
CA ILE A 572 2.80 9.69 -19.91
C ILE A 572 3.37 10.96 -19.26
N LEU A 573 4.67 10.94 -18.92
CA LEU A 573 5.33 11.98 -18.13
C LEU A 573 6.25 12.87 -18.96
N SER A 574 6.31 12.66 -20.27
CA SER A 574 7.15 13.41 -21.21
C SER A 574 6.38 13.80 -22.45
N SER A 575 6.96 14.68 -23.30
CA SER A 575 6.45 14.89 -24.64
C SER A 575 6.52 13.60 -25.45
N VAL A 576 5.49 13.36 -26.27
CA VAL A 576 5.42 12.24 -27.21
C VAL A 576 5.88 12.72 -28.58
N PHE A 577 6.69 11.92 -29.25
CA PHE A 577 7.22 12.26 -30.56
C PHE A 577 6.74 11.28 -31.64
N LEU A 578 6.36 11.83 -32.77
CA LEU A 578 6.08 11.06 -33.97
C LEU A 578 7.06 11.50 -35.06
N ASP A 579 7.89 10.59 -35.56
CA ASP A 579 8.96 10.87 -36.54
C ASP A 579 9.88 12.03 -36.12
N GLY A 580 10.20 12.13 -34.84
CA GLY A 580 11.06 13.15 -34.26
C GLY A 580 10.41 14.53 -34.06
N ARG A 581 9.11 14.66 -34.30
CA ARG A 581 8.32 15.87 -34.02
C ARG A 581 7.39 15.65 -32.84
N ILE A 582 7.24 16.66 -31.98
CA ILE A 582 6.30 16.58 -30.85
C ILE A 582 4.89 16.43 -31.39
N LEU A 583 4.14 15.48 -30.83
CA LEU A 583 2.73 15.26 -31.10
C LEU A 583 1.91 16.04 -30.06
N HIS A 584 1.07 16.91 -30.53
CA HIS A 584 0.22 17.81 -29.73
C HIS A 584 -1.24 17.46 -29.82
N GLY A 585 -2.08 18.08 -28.95
CA GLY A 585 -3.53 17.95 -28.99
C GLY A 585 -4.00 16.62 -28.40
N TRP A 586 -3.89 16.51 -27.08
CA TRP A 586 -4.22 15.29 -26.35
C TRP A 586 -5.56 15.40 -25.63
N LYS A 587 -6.34 14.34 -25.73
CA LYS A 587 -7.51 14.07 -24.87
C LYS A 587 -7.15 12.96 -23.92
N MET A 588 -7.32 13.17 -22.63
CA MET A 588 -7.12 12.18 -21.58
C MET A 588 -8.47 11.77 -20.99
N ILE A 589 -8.76 10.48 -21.05
CA ILE A 589 -10.01 9.88 -20.60
C ILE A 589 -9.72 8.96 -19.42
N PRO A 590 -10.06 9.36 -18.17
CA PRO A 590 -9.96 8.49 -17.02
C PRO A 590 -10.88 7.27 -17.19
N ILE A 591 -10.36 6.08 -16.92
CA ILE A 591 -11.15 4.85 -16.89
C ILE A 591 -11.53 4.61 -15.43
N PRO A 592 -12.77 4.95 -15.02
CA PRO A 592 -13.14 4.96 -13.62
C PRO A 592 -13.38 3.54 -13.13
N PHE A 593 -12.43 3.01 -12.35
CA PHE A 593 -12.66 1.88 -11.47
C PHE A 593 -12.76 2.43 -10.05
N HIS A 594 -13.89 2.19 -9.38
CA HIS A 594 -14.09 2.69 -8.04
C HIS A 594 -13.12 2.03 -7.06
N ASN A 595 -12.76 2.80 -6.07
CA ASN A 595 -11.96 2.41 -4.94
C ASN A 595 -12.71 1.37 -4.07
N LEU A 596 -12.00 0.51 -3.36
CA LEU A 596 -12.53 -0.46 -2.39
C LEU A 596 -13.44 0.16 -1.33
N ASN A 597 -13.32 1.45 -1.06
CA ASN A 597 -14.07 2.16 -0.03
C ASN A 597 -15.42 2.71 -0.49
N GLU A 598 -15.67 2.75 -1.77
CA GLU A 598 -16.99 3.07 -2.29
C GLU A 598 -17.80 1.77 -2.36
N VAL A 599 -18.37 1.39 -1.22
CA VAL A 599 -19.26 0.22 -1.07
C VAL A 599 -20.44 0.36 -2.03
N PRO A 600 -20.86 -0.68 -2.59
CA PRO A 600 -20.55 -1.33 -3.84
C PRO A 600 -21.37 -0.70 -4.94
N LYS A 601 -20.84 0.30 -5.62
CA LYS A 601 -21.44 0.67 -6.92
C LYS A 601 -20.50 0.14 -7.99
N ILE A 602 -20.93 -0.95 -8.63
CA ILE A 602 -20.36 -1.33 -9.92
C ILE A 602 -20.22 -0.05 -10.70
N ASN A 603 -19.01 0.27 -11.09
CA ASN A 603 -18.71 1.35 -11.97
C ASN A 603 -19.64 1.31 -13.20
N ALA A 604 -20.06 2.45 -13.69
CA ALA A 604 -20.93 2.55 -14.86
C ALA A 604 -20.42 1.72 -16.06
N ILE A 605 -19.09 1.62 -16.25
CA ILE A 605 -18.48 0.79 -17.29
C ILE A 605 -18.74 -0.70 -17.05
N ILE A 606 -18.56 -1.19 -15.82
CA ILE A 606 -18.87 -2.59 -15.49
C ILE A 606 -20.37 -2.84 -15.56
N GLN A 607 -21.20 -1.90 -15.12
CA GLN A 607 -22.67 -2.00 -15.25
C GLN A 607 -23.10 -2.06 -16.71
N VAL A 608 -22.50 -1.27 -17.60
CA VAL A 608 -22.76 -1.34 -19.04
C VAL A 608 -22.29 -2.68 -19.61
N ALA A 609 -21.12 -3.18 -19.18
CA ALA A 609 -20.64 -4.49 -19.58
C ALA A 609 -21.62 -5.60 -19.15
N LEU A 610 -22.09 -5.56 -17.90
CA LEU A 610 -23.10 -6.50 -17.38
C LEU A 610 -24.46 -6.39 -18.09
N SER A 611 -24.96 -5.18 -18.33
CA SER A 611 -26.26 -5.00 -19.03
C SER A 611 -26.21 -5.49 -20.48
N ARG A 612 -25.07 -5.35 -21.17
CA ARG A 612 -24.84 -5.91 -22.50
C ARG A 612 -24.77 -7.45 -22.48
N SER A 613 -24.24 -8.05 -21.41
CA SER A 613 -24.24 -9.50 -21.20
C SER A 613 -25.66 -10.07 -21.22
N ILE A 614 -26.59 -9.43 -20.51
CA ILE A 614 -28.00 -9.84 -20.48
C ILE A 614 -28.65 -9.74 -21.87
N THR A 615 -28.33 -8.71 -22.65
CA THR A 615 -28.89 -8.51 -24.01
C THR A 615 -28.35 -9.55 -25.01
N VAL A 616 -27.10 -9.96 -24.90
CA VAL A 616 -26.45 -10.99 -25.72
C VAL A 616 -27.05 -12.38 -25.45
N SER A 617 -27.34 -12.71 -24.17
CA SER A 617 -27.96 -13.99 -23.83
C SER A 617 -29.40 -14.16 -24.37
N THR A 618 -30.11 -13.04 -24.60
CA THR A 618 -31.45 -13.08 -25.18
C THR A 618 -31.46 -13.10 -26.73
N GLN A 619 -30.29 -12.89 -27.37
CA GLN A 619 -30.13 -12.93 -28.83
C GLN A 619 -29.34 -14.15 -29.32
N THR A 620 -29.51 -15.33 -28.72
CA THR A 620 -28.87 -16.58 -29.15
C THR A 620 -29.31 -17.05 -30.53
N GLY A 621 -29.03 -16.29 -31.58
CA GLY A 621 -29.29 -16.62 -32.94
C GLY A 621 -28.29 -16.11 -33.96
N LEU A 622 -27.42 -15.21 -33.59
CA LEU A 622 -26.38 -14.68 -34.48
C LEU A 622 -24.99 -15.12 -34.05
N LYS A 623 -24.56 -16.29 -34.54
CA LYS A 623 -23.14 -16.64 -34.57
C LYS A 623 -22.45 -15.59 -35.45
N ASP A 624 -21.74 -14.66 -34.81
CA ASP A 624 -20.79 -13.82 -35.52
C ASP A 624 -19.71 -14.73 -36.09
N LYS A 625 -19.68 -14.83 -37.41
CA LYS A 625 -18.77 -15.71 -38.16
C LYS A 625 -17.34 -15.18 -38.23
N SER A 626 -17.03 -14.06 -37.61
CA SER A 626 -15.67 -13.56 -37.46
C SER A 626 -15.10 -14.04 -36.11
N GLY A 627 -14.51 -15.21 -36.10
CA GLY A 627 -13.88 -15.83 -34.94
C GLY A 627 -12.59 -15.15 -34.45
N ASN A 628 -12.56 -13.84 -34.31
CA ASN A 628 -11.43 -13.12 -33.73
C ASN A 628 -11.65 -12.96 -32.22
N VAL A 629 -11.26 -13.99 -31.46
CA VAL A 629 -11.16 -13.97 -29.99
C VAL A 629 -10.11 -12.96 -29.49
N SER A 630 -9.27 -12.44 -30.36
CA SER A 630 -8.05 -11.68 -30.06
C SER A 630 -8.22 -10.17 -29.89
N GLU A 631 -9.44 -9.62 -29.91
CA GLU A 631 -9.64 -8.19 -29.67
C GLU A 631 -9.63 -7.89 -28.16
N VAL A 632 -8.56 -7.28 -27.67
CA VAL A 632 -8.36 -6.80 -26.31
C VAL A 632 -7.82 -5.35 -26.38
N PRO A 633 -8.01 -4.52 -25.34
CA PRO A 633 -8.58 -4.81 -24.01
C PRO A 633 -10.12 -5.00 -24.06
N ALA A 634 -10.60 -6.03 -23.39
CA ALA A 634 -12.01 -6.37 -23.40
C ALA A 634 -12.54 -6.88 -22.07
N PHE A 635 -13.81 -6.62 -21.82
CA PHE A 635 -14.52 -7.19 -20.69
C PHE A 635 -15.08 -8.57 -21.03
N PHE A 636 -14.93 -9.48 -20.08
CA PHE A 636 -15.54 -10.81 -20.11
C PHE A 636 -16.34 -10.99 -18.83
N THR A 637 -17.49 -11.65 -18.94
CA THR A 637 -18.40 -11.91 -17.83
C THR A 637 -18.71 -13.40 -17.74
N GLY A 638 -18.70 -13.95 -16.55
CA GLY A 638 -19.07 -15.31 -16.24
C GLY A 638 -19.94 -15.38 -14.99
N HIS A 639 -20.72 -16.44 -14.89
CA HIS A 639 -21.63 -16.67 -13.78
C HIS A 639 -21.36 -18.03 -13.17
N PHE A 640 -21.44 -18.12 -11.84
CA PHE A 640 -21.40 -19.38 -11.11
C PHE A 640 -22.41 -19.34 -9.97
N PHE A 641 -22.88 -20.52 -9.58
CA PHE A 641 -23.98 -20.65 -8.61
C PHE A 641 -23.50 -21.36 -7.34
N ILE A 642 -23.96 -20.87 -6.20
CA ILE A 642 -23.80 -21.52 -4.89
C ILE A 642 -25.18 -21.97 -4.43
N GLU A 643 -25.44 -23.27 -4.48
CA GLU A 643 -26.78 -23.84 -4.28
C GLU A 643 -27.28 -23.71 -2.84
N ASN A 644 -26.39 -23.82 -1.86
CA ASN A 644 -26.73 -23.78 -0.44
C ASN A 644 -25.91 -22.73 0.30
N ALA A 645 -26.52 -22.05 1.26
CA ALA A 645 -25.85 -21.01 2.03
C ALA A 645 -24.66 -21.54 2.89
N ASP A 646 -24.70 -22.81 3.32
CA ASP A 646 -23.62 -23.48 4.04
C ASP A 646 -22.41 -23.82 3.15
N GLN A 647 -22.56 -23.76 1.85
CA GLN A 647 -21.49 -23.91 0.86
C GLN A 647 -20.78 -22.61 0.54
N ILE A 648 -21.20 -21.46 1.12
CA ILE A 648 -20.49 -20.19 0.94
C ILE A 648 -19.19 -20.25 1.75
N GLN A 649 -18.09 -20.56 1.05
CA GLN A 649 -16.75 -20.72 1.61
C GLN A 649 -15.75 -19.90 0.80
N ASP A 650 -14.56 -19.68 1.38
CA ASP A 650 -13.47 -19.05 0.66
C ASP A 650 -13.13 -19.81 -0.61
N THR A 651 -12.70 -19.12 -1.64
CA THR A 651 -12.27 -19.72 -2.90
C THR A 651 -11.12 -18.94 -3.53
N PHE A 652 -10.55 -19.49 -4.59
CA PHE A 652 -9.56 -18.83 -5.42
C PHE A 652 -9.99 -18.89 -6.88
N ILE A 653 -9.85 -17.79 -7.60
CA ILE A 653 -10.17 -17.71 -9.03
C ILE A 653 -8.86 -17.83 -9.83
N SER A 654 -8.72 -18.93 -10.58
CA SER A 654 -7.51 -19.26 -11.35
C SER A 654 -7.57 -18.68 -12.77
N PHE A 655 -6.57 -17.88 -13.09
CA PHE A 655 -6.40 -17.22 -14.38
C PHE A 655 -5.40 -17.96 -15.29
N SER A 656 -5.09 -19.21 -15.02
CA SER A 656 -4.19 -20.01 -15.88
C SER A 656 -4.65 -19.99 -17.33
N GLY A 657 -3.74 -19.63 -18.25
CA GLY A 657 -4.04 -19.50 -19.69
C GLY A 657 -4.54 -18.12 -20.13
N TRP A 658 -4.83 -17.21 -19.20
CA TRP A 658 -5.14 -15.80 -19.46
C TRP A 658 -3.88 -14.94 -19.43
N GLY A 659 -3.92 -13.75 -20.02
CA GLY A 659 -2.78 -12.86 -20.12
C GLY A 659 -2.56 -12.01 -18.88
N LYS A 660 -3.22 -10.86 -18.83
CA LYS A 660 -3.10 -9.86 -17.77
C LYS A 660 -4.38 -9.05 -17.64
N GLY A 661 -4.77 -8.73 -16.41
CA GLY A 661 -5.96 -7.91 -16.23
C GLY A 661 -6.32 -7.64 -14.79
N ILE A 662 -7.59 -7.29 -14.60
CA ILE A 662 -8.21 -7.11 -13.28
C ILE A 662 -9.47 -7.97 -13.19
N ALA A 663 -9.83 -8.36 -11.97
CA ALA A 663 -11.00 -9.19 -11.71
C ALA A 663 -11.89 -8.59 -10.63
N VAL A 664 -13.20 -8.67 -10.87
CA VAL A 664 -14.26 -8.20 -9.97
C VAL A 664 -15.24 -9.34 -9.73
N VAL A 665 -15.51 -9.65 -8.48
CA VAL A 665 -16.52 -10.63 -8.07
C VAL A 665 -17.63 -9.89 -7.31
N ASN A 666 -18.86 -9.99 -7.78
CA ASN A 666 -20.01 -9.38 -7.11
C ASN A 666 -19.79 -7.91 -6.71
N ASP A 667 -19.28 -7.08 -7.59
CA ASP A 667 -19.01 -5.65 -7.35
C ASP A 667 -17.72 -5.36 -6.55
N PHE A 668 -16.99 -6.38 -6.10
CA PHE A 668 -15.77 -6.22 -5.34
C PHE A 668 -14.54 -6.50 -6.23
N ASN A 669 -13.65 -5.52 -6.36
CA ASN A 669 -12.40 -5.65 -7.10
C ASN A 669 -11.40 -6.50 -6.30
N ILE A 670 -11.21 -7.76 -6.70
CA ILE A 670 -10.32 -8.72 -6.03
C ILE A 670 -8.85 -8.52 -6.40
N GLY A 671 -8.53 -7.67 -7.37
CA GLY A 671 -7.17 -7.28 -7.70
C GLY A 671 -6.74 -7.55 -9.14
N ARG A 672 -5.43 -7.39 -9.36
CA ARG A 672 -4.76 -7.65 -10.65
C ARG A 672 -4.35 -9.11 -10.76
N TYR A 673 -4.47 -9.68 -11.96
CA TYR A 673 -3.88 -10.96 -12.30
C TYR A 673 -2.89 -10.81 -13.45
N TRP A 674 -1.81 -11.57 -13.42
CA TRP A 674 -0.78 -11.59 -14.47
C TRP A 674 -0.07 -12.96 -14.53
N PRO A 675 -0.80 -14.07 -14.75
CA PRO A 675 -0.23 -15.41 -14.68
C PRO A 675 0.84 -15.66 -15.76
N SER A 676 0.77 -14.96 -16.90
CA SER A 676 1.79 -15.05 -17.94
C SER A 676 3.18 -14.58 -17.47
N PHE A 677 3.23 -13.72 -16.45
CA PHE A 677 4.47 -13.25 -15.83
C PHE A 677 4.74 -13.95 -14.48
N GLY A 678 3.67 -14.31 -13.75
CA GLY A 678 3.76 -15.05 -12.50
C GLY A 678 4.34 -14.26 -11.32
N PRO A 679 4.50 -14.88 -10.14
CA PRO A 679 4.23 -16.28 -9.85
C PRO A 679 2.76 -16.59 -9.54
N GLN A 680 1.94 -15.58 -9.20
CA GLN A 680 0.55 -15.77 -8.75
C GLN A 680 -0.36 -16.18 -9.91
N CYS A 681 -0.95 -17.40 -9.82
CA CYS A 681 -1.87 -17.94 -10.82
C CYS A 681 -3.33 -17.60 -10.54
N ASN A 682 -3.68 -17.47 -9.26
CA ASN A 682 -5.06 -17.26 -8.83
C ASN A 682 -5.19 -16.16 -7.78
N LEU A 683 -6.39 -15.59 -7.68
CA LEU A 683 -6.72 -14.54 -6.72
C LEU A 683 -7.65 -15.09 -5.66
N TYR A 684 -7.38 -14.73 -4.41
CA TYR A 684 -8.20 -15.07 -3.25
C TYR A 684 -9.53 -14.34 -3.25
N VAL A 685 -10.62 -15.05 -3.02
CA VAL A 685 -11.98 -14.55 -2.88
C VAL A 685 -12.53 -14.95 -1.51
N PRO A 686 -12.54 -14.03 -0.54
CA PRO A 686 -13.11 -14.31 0.78
C PRO A 686 -14.63 -14.52 0.70
N SER A 687 -15.14 -15.45 1.49
CA SER A 687 -16.56 -15.81 1.46
C SER A 687 -17.55 -14.66 1.71
N PRO A 688 -17.22 -13.60 2.48
CA PRO A 688 -18.14 -12.47 2.62
C PRO A 688 -18.47 -11.71 1.32
N ILE A 689 -17.67 -11.88 0.26
CA ILE A 689 -17.95 -11.32 -1.07
C ILE A 689 -18.99 -12.18 -1.81
N LEU A 690 -19.06 -13.48 -1.50
CA LEU A 690 -19.91 -14.43 -2.19
C LEU A 690 -21.36 -14.38 -1.69
N ARG A 691 -22.29 -14.80 -2.54
CA ARG A 691 -23.72 -14.77 -2.29
C ARG A 691 -24.31 -16.18 -2.50
N HIS A 692 -25.35 -16.50 -1.75
CA HIS A 692 -26.21 -17.63 -2.07
C HIS A 692 -26.90 -17.38 -3.42
N GLY A 693 -26.96 -18.36 -4.28
CA GLY A 693 -27.46 -18.24 -5.64
C GLY A 693 -26.40 -17.78 -6.62
N GLU A 694 -26.74 -16.85 -7.47
CA GLU A 694 -25.91 -16.37 -8.55
C GLU A 694 -24.78 -15.44 -8.07
N ASN A 695 -23.55 -15.76 -8.53
CA ASN A 695 -22.36 -14.93 -8.38
C ASN A 695 -21.82 -14.55 -9.75
N VAL A 696 -21.33 -13.33 -9.87
CA VAL A 696 -20.87 -12.77 -11.15
C VAL A 696 -19.38 -12.46 -11.08
N LEU A 697 -18.63 -13.01 -12.05
CA LEU A 697 -17.23 -12.66 -12.29
C LEU A 697 -17.14 -11.77 -13.52
N VAL A 698 -16.56 -10.58 -13.37
CA VAL A 698 -16.22 -9.68 -14.46
C VAL A 698 -14.72 -9.51 -14.50
N ILE A 699 -14.11 -9.67 -15.67
CA ILE A 699 -12.69 -9.38 -15.87
C ILE A 699 -12.48 -8.39 -17.00
N LEU A 700 -11.49 -7.52 -16.86
CA LEU A 700 -10.90 -6.77 -17.97
C LEU A 700 -9.59 -7.45 -18.35
N GLU A 701 -9.60 -8.14 -19.49
CA GLU A 701 -8.39 -8.75 -20.05
C GLU A 701 -7.69 -7.75 -20.99
N LEU A 702 -6.39 -7.59 -20.78
CA LEU A 702 -5.56 -6.59 -21.48
C LEU A 702 -4.73 -7.19 -22.62
N ASP A 703 -4.32 -8.46 -22.51
CA ASP A 703 -3.32 -9.07 -23.40
C ASP A 703 -3.92 -10.12 -24.33
N TYR A 704 -4.43 -11.21 -23.76
CA TYR A 704 -5.09 -12.28 -24.51
C TYR A 704 -5.95 -13.15 -23.59
N PRO A 705 -7.18 -13.46 -24.02
CA PRO A 705 -8.02 -14.41 -23.29
C PRO A 705 -7.55 -15.86 -23.52
N SER A 706 -7.92 -16.75 -22.59
CA SER A 706 -7.82 -18.18 -22.84
C SER A 706 -8.69 -18.57 -24.04
N PRO A 707 -8.20 -19.45 -24.94
CA PRO A 707 -8.98 -19.90 -26.10
C PRO A 707 -10.34 -20.53 -25.74
N GLU A 708 -10.40 -21.18 -24.60
CA GLU A 708 -11.62 -21.86 -24.10
C GLU A 708 -12.58 -20.90 -23.42
N LEU A 709 -12.15 -19.70 -23.12
CA LEU A 709 -12.88 -18.69 -22.34
C LEU A 709 -13.40 -19.26 -20.99
N VAL A 710 -12.61 -20.11 -20.35
CA VAL A 710 -12.93 -20.71 -19.06
C VAL A 710 -11.96 -20.24 -17.99
N ILE A 711 -12.50 -19.96 -16.83
CA ILE A 711 -11.77 -19.71 -15.58
C ILE A 711 -12.25 -20.76 -14.56
N HIS A 712 -11.37 -21.15 -13.64
CA HIS A 712 -11.71 -22.15 -12.62
C HIS A 712 -11.72 -21.52 -11.24
N SER A 713 -12.77 -21.78 -10.48
CA SER A 713 -12.78 -21.59 -9.04
C SER A 713 -12.20 -22.84 -8.39
N VAL A 714 -11.18 -22.65 -7.54
CA VAL A 714 -10.43 -23.72 -6.86
C VAL A 714 -10.33 -23.46 -5.35
N ASP A 715 -9.98 -24.47 -4.57
CA ASP A 715 -9.96 -24.43 -3.10
C ASP A 715 -8.59 -24.15 -2.48
N HIS A 716 -7.59 -23.84 -3.28
CA HIS A 716 -6.21 -23.62 -2.81
C HIS A 716 -5.50 -22.51 -3.59
N PRO A 717 -4.49 -21.84 -2.97
CA PRO A 717 -3.64 -20.88 -3.66
C PRO A 717 -2.65 -21.57 -4.61
N ASP A 718 -2.30 -20.90 -5.71
CA ASP A 718 -1.29 -21.37 -6.66
C ASP A 718 -0.33 -20.23 -7.04
N PHE A 719 0.97 -20.44 -6.79
CA PHE A 719 2.06 -19.51 -7.10
C PHE A 719 3.10 -20.14 -8.05
N THR A 720 2.66 -21.00 -8.97
CA THR A 720 3.56 -21.72 -9.89
C THR A 720 3.63 -21.14 -11.30
N CYS A 721 2.87 -20.06 -11.56
CA CYS A 721 2.81 -19.43 -12.88
C CYS A 721 4.11 -18.73 -13.28
N GLY A 722 4.31 -18.50 -14.58
CA GLY A 722 5.48 -17.78 -15.10
C GLY A 722 6.80 -18.56 -15.09
N SER A 723 6.89 -19.71 -14.41
CA SER A 723 8.13 -20.46 -14.19
C SER A 723 8.73 -21.14 -15.45
N SER A 724 8.03 -21.09 -16.59
CA SER A 724 8.48 -21.76 -17.83
C SER A 724 9.50 -20.99 -18.66
N LYS A 725 9.93 -19.77 -18.25
CA LYS A 725 10.90 -18.96 -19.02
C LYS A 725 12.36 -19.09 -18.57
N SER A 726 12.68 -20.03 -17.66
CA SER A 726 14.08 -20.35 -17.34
C SER A 726 14.53 -21.63 -18.06
N LYS A 727 14.67 -21.57 -19.37
CA LYS A 727 15.50 -22.51 -20.12
C LYS A 727 16.39 -21.73 -21.07
#